data_35857728dc9d8d841d3cee6b151562fa
#
_entry.id   35857728dc9d8d841d3cee6b151562fa
#
_cell.length_a   1.000
_cell.length_b   1.000
_cell.length_c   1.000
_cell.angle_alpha   90.00
_cell.angle_beta   90.00
_cell.angle_gamma   90.00
#
_symmetry.space_group_name_H-M   'P 1'
#
loop_
_entity.id
_entity.type
_entity.pdbx_description
1 polymer ?
#
loop_
_entity_poly.entity_id
_entity_poly.type
_entity_poly.pdbx_seq_one_letter_code
_entity_poly.pdbx_strand_id
1 'polypeptide(L)'
;MIIVLLIIIGIAVSCTVLNKEKPVPAPSNSEALYFEVSEGGRKFSLTNQEIYEQLKNNYGINMLIEMIDIELLKSGEVDYYNAVTDEEIMEAIEKDKFPADQYPDGKEALTEEELEEIEEEFLENMLVSYGLKNEEEIKAHYRLKLAKKKYATAQLEKQIQEHNEKNNNNPYFSEKEYETQYKADYQNGYWAIIVPFRSEEEGYTLLRQLGITVHEKDTSVSGDFTKWVKKVDGEEVALSAAEVVEAFIAMYNAVNAYKLPNYPNETLTVLEGVQYTKDENGRFVFNTTVEGADGDQRKNEFYFTYEEITKYNSSIQNYLKVSMKNYNDYDKTEVISDQKWFTPTIRSYDNKSLFVFMLKIAEEVAPELDDVRDEVYQKLFNKKLTENFIETEMAKLRKEKGLEIYDALLEKQYISQIKSYDVEYKKTKGESRTLVAKVGGKEISADDLFDYMDERFGMSVALDRINFLRVLNNPELNKIFKYYEEGLSEKERVLDPDRWQEIKTKVRNLRDNFLGNAFATYGFPSTYGWKNFIRDFYGVHDVNEMKYYVLYSEVVTDFTDQISLLEDADEDSDLWKLYKEKMEEIADNYFSSRGIHLLILVNDENGQPIHPDKWTPYQRELAEELFDEIWKYYNAEPGTASEKLQALADLFLKAPRFLAGIDQDANEQPEGFEYILETDDYKFEFAKYKSAGLVLKYEDLGAGSPGKYVKEFEEALREMWKADPTSQVPTPYTDPETGDYKPIITKFGYHGYVNLSSTDISKWYYSSDESKSNPGIIPTLQMIKTYLEDSESSYLLDENKEKTDEEFTAAMKTAITTFYTPLYKELTDSKYVTIQLYKDLQGLDYTFNSQNYTEAEFLDFVTGRIKSYQEDLTYFKVEEE
;
A
#
# COMPACT_ATOMS: atom_id res chain seq x y z
N MET A 1 -4.09 -3.49 7.73
CA MET A 1 -5.02 -4.65 7.81
C MET A 1 -4.99 -5.17 9.24
N ILE A 2 -6.02 -4.89 10.02
CA ILE A 2 -6.04 -5.18 11.46
C ILE A 2 -6.14 -6.70 11.61
N ILE A 3 -5.05 -7.34 11.98
CA ILE A 3 -5.07 -8.71 12.50
C ILE A 3 -5.49 -8.57 13.96
N VAL A 4 -6.79 -8.68 14.20
CA VAL A 4 -7.30 -8.84 15.56
C VAL A 4 -6.86 -10.22 16.01
N LEU A 5 -5.91 -10.27 16.91
CA LEU A 5 -5.45 -11.50 17.54
C LEU A 5 -6.60 -12.07 18.39
N LEU A 6 -6.97 -13.28 18.11
CA LEU A 6 -8.21 -13.90 18.55
C LEU A 6 -8.00 -14.86 19.69
N ILE A 7 -8.63 -14.56 20.77
CA ILE A 7 -8.63 -15.38 21.97
C ILE A 7 -9.94 -16.12 22.05
N ILE A 8 -9.85 -17.43 22.12
CA ILE A 8 -11.01 -18.28 22.22
C ILE A 8 -10.96 -19.06 23.50
N ILE A 9 -12.05 -18.94 24.23
CA ILE A 9 -12.25 -19.68 25.47
C ILE A 9 -12.59 -21.12 25.11
N GLY A 10 -11.68 -22.03 25.34
CA GLY A 10 -12.04 -23.41 25.50
C GLY A 10 -12.69 -23.63 26.86
N ILE A 11 -13.96 -23.25 27.01
CA ILE A 11 -14.73 -23.76 28.14
C ILE A 11 -15.11 -25.19 27.77
N ALA A 12 -14.46 -26.13 28.39
CA ALA A 12 -14.90 -27.52 28.36
C ALA A 12 -16.27 -27.60 29.04
N VAL A 13 -17.34 -27.36 28.28
CA VAL A 13 -18.64 -27.84 28.68
C VAL A 13 -18.58 -29.35 28.45
N SER A 14 -18.30 -30.10 29.49
CA SER A 14 -18.44 -31.54 29.48
C SER A 14 -19.91 -31.92 29.33
N CYS A 15 -20.40 -31.98 28.11
CA CYS A 15 -21.55 -32.81 27.79
C CYS A 15 -21.09 -34.27 27.77
N THR A 16 -21.23 -34.93 28.86
CA THR A 16 -21.11 -36.38 28.98
C THR A 16 -22.17 -37.06 28.09
N VAL A 17 -21.83 -37.26 26.85
CA VAL A 17 -22.40 -38.34 26.07
C VAL A 17 -21.33 -39.42 25.95
N LEU A 18 -21.63 -40.62 26.46
CA LEU A 18 -20.81 -41.82 26.47
C LEU A 18 -20.41 -42.27 25.05
N ASN A 19 -19.60 -41.54 24.34
CA ASN A 19 -18.68 -42.04 23.36
C ASN A 19 -17.30 -41.99 24.00
N LYS A 20 -16.57 -43.08 24.00
CA LYS A 20 -15.14 -43.05 24.40
C LYS A 20 -14.42 -42.13 23.41
N GLU A 21 -14.27 -40.89 23.79
CA GLU A 21 -13.43 -39.97 23.06
C GLU A 21 -11.97 -40.48 23.15
N LYS A 22 -11.27 -40.39 22.01
CA LYS A 22 -9.84 -40.72 22.01
C LYS A 22 -9.13 -39.78 22.98
N PRO A 23 -8.13 -40.29 23.73
CA PRO A 23 -7.32 -39.41 24.57
C PRO A 23 -6.66 -38.36 23.71
N VAL A 24 -6.65 -37.11 24.17
CA VAL A 24 -6.01 -35.99 23.49
C VAL A 24 -4.57 -35.88 24.01
N PRO A 25 -3.56 -35.83 23.14
CA PRO A 25 -2.19 -35.58 23.55
C PRO A 25 -2.05 -34.28 24.32
N ALA A 26 -1.37 -34.29 25.45
CA ALA A 26 -1.15 -33.13 26.30
C ALA A 26 0.33 -33.09 26.79
N PRO A 27 0.86 -31.89 27.08
CA PRO A 27 2.18 -31.72 27.64
C PRO A 27 2.31 -32.44 29.01
N SER A 28 3.52 -32.90 29.30
CA SER A 28 3.81 -33.62 30.56
C SER A 28 3.60 -32.78 31.82
N ASN A 29 3.78 -31.47 31.72
CA ASN A 29 3.62 -30.46 32.75
C ASN A 29 2.31 -29.65 32.63
N SER A 30 1.27 -30.26 32.07
CA SER A 30 0.00 -29.59 31.71
C SER A 30 -0.65 -28.80 32.86
N GLU A 31 -0.59 -29.32 34.09
CA GLU A 31 -1.17 -28.71 35.28
C GLU A 31 -0.27 -27.62 35.91
N ALA A 32 0.95 -27.41 35.40
CA ALA A 32 1.84 -26.39 35.93
C ALA A 32 1.32 -24.97 35.58
N LEU A 33 1.59 -24.05 36.50
CA LEU A 33 1.26 -22.64 36.31
C LEU A 33 2.14 -22.04 35.23
N TYR A 34 1.51 -21.48 34.22
CA TYR A 34 2.17 -20.72 33.13
C TYR A 34 2.22 -19.24 33.45
N PHE A 35 1.07 -18.65 33.81
CA PHE A 35 0.96 -17.24 34.14
C PHE A 35 -0.02 -17.01 35.28
N GLU A 36 0.32 -16.13 36.22
CA GLU A 36 -0.56 -15.70 37.31
C GLU A 36 -0.43 -14.19 37.50
N VAL A 37 -1.54 -13.47 37.63
CA VAL A 37 -1.57 -12.06 38.00
C VAL A 37 -2.53 -11.82 39.15
N SER A 38 -2.18 -10.87 40.05
CA SER A 38 -3.00 -10.45 41.18
C SER A 38 -3.55 -9.06 40.94
N GLU A 39 -4.87 -8.91 40.92
CA GLU A 39 -5.55 -7.63 40.71
C GLU A 39 -6.78 -7.50 41.62
N GLY A 40 -6.89 -6.39 42.34
CA GLY A 40 -8.02 -6.14 43.25
C GLY A 40 -8.24 -7.20 44.31
N GLY A 41 -7.16 -7.87 44.79
CA GLY A 41 -7.25 -8.95 45.76
C GLY A 41 -7.66 -10.32 45.18
N ARG A 42 -7.75 -10.42 43.86
CA ARG A 42 -8.06 -11.65 43.10
C ARG A 42 -6.82 -12.15 42.36
N LYS A 43 -6.80 -13.47 42.10
CA LYS A 43 -5.75 -14.08 41.28
C LYS A 43 -6.35 -14.66 40.02
N PHE A 44 -5.74 -14.35 38.89
CA PHE A 44 -6.06 -14.91 37.60
C PHE A 44 -4.87 -15.73 37.14
N SER A 45 -5.10 -16.99 36.81
CA SER A 45 -4.02 -17.92 36.47
C SER A 45 -4.32 -18.70 35.22
N LEU A 46 -3.29 -19.02 34.46
CA LEU A 46 -3.29 -19.88 33.30
C LEU A 46 -2.32 -21.03 33.51
N THR A 47 -2.75 -22.23 33.15
CA THR A 47 -1.93 -23.42 33.16
C THR A 47 -1.27 -23.65 31.78
N ASN A 48 -0.21 -24.49 31.78
CA ASN A 48 0.41 -24.93 30.51
C ASN A 48 -0.60 -25.61 29.58
N GLN A 49 -1.58 -26.35 30.13
CA GLN A 49 -2.64 -26.96 29.31
C GLN A 49 -3.50 -25.94 28.62
N GLU A 50 -3.90 -24.86 29.29
CA GLU A 50 -4.75 -23.82 28.71
C GLU A 50 -4.01 -23.05 27.59
N ILE A 51 -2.73 -22.77 27.81
CA ILE A 51 -1.89 -22.12 26.77
C ILE A 51 -1.65 -23.08 25.61
N TYR A 52 -1.31 -24.33 25.87
CA TYR A 52 -1.11 -25.35 24.83
C TYR A 52 -2.36 -25.55 23.96
N GLU A 53 -3.54 -25.66 24.56
CA GLU A 53 -4.78 -25.83 23.82
C GLU A 53 -5.05 -24.61 22.93
N GLN A 54 -4.80 -23.42 23.43
CA GLN A 54 -4.99 -22.20 22.68
C GLN A 54 -4.00 -22.09 21.51
N LEU A 55 -2.73 -22.32 21.76
CA LEU A 55 -1.67 -22.36 20.74
C LEU A 55 -1.96 -23.43 19.67
N LYS A 56 -2.35 -24.63 20.12
CA LYS A 56 -2.69 -25.75 19.23
C LYS A 56 -3.89 -25.43 18.35
N ASN A 57 -4.91 -24.78 18.88
CA ASN A 57 -6.08 -24.40 18.12
C ASN A 57 -5.75 -23.40 17.02
N ASN A 58 -4.91 -22.41 17.32
CA ASN A 58 -4.59 -21.30 16.42
C ASN A 58 -3.49 -21.64 15.42
N TYR A 59 -2.43 -22.29 15.89
CA TYR A 59 -1.19 -22.48 15.14
C TYR A 59 -0.78 -23.94 14.95
N GLY A 60 -1.37 -24.85 15.72
CA GLY A 60 -0.86 -26.21 15.94
C GLY A 60 -0.62 -27.00 14.66
N ILE A 61 -1.52 -26.96 13.67
CA ILE A 61 -1.33 -27.75 12.45
C ILE A 61 -0.17 -27.21 11.60
N ASN A 62 -0.03 -25.88 11.47
CA ASN A 62 1.05 -25.30 10.67
C ASN A 62 2.40 -25.56 11.32
N MET A 63 2.49 -25.38 12.63
CA MET A 63 3.71 -25.67 13.41
C MET A 63 4.08 -27.15 13.36
N LEU A 64 3.09 -28.04 13.50
CA LEU A 64 3.33 -29.48 13.38
C LEU A 64 3.86 -29.86 12.00
N ILE A 65 3.29 -29.30 10.93
CA ILE A 65 3.73 -29.57 9.56
C ILE A 65 5.13 -29.00 9.32
N GLU A 66 5.45 -27.83 9.83
CA GLU A 66 6.81 -27.30 9.81
C GLU A 66 7.83 -28.25 10.43
N MET A 67 7.55 -28.72 11.66
CA MET A 67 8.41 -29.67 12.37
C MET A 67 8.60 -30.97 11.58
N ILE A 68 7.49 -31.51 11.01
CA ILE A 68 7.52 -32.72 10.18
C ILE A 68 8.37 -32.50 8.93
N ASP A 69 8.19 -31.38 8.23
CA ASP A 69 8.89 -31.10 6.98
C ASP A 69 10.37 -30.89 7.21
N ILE A 70 10.78 -30.19 8.25
CA ILE A 70 12.17 -30.04 8.65
C ILE A 70 12.83 -31.42 8.86
N GLU A 71 12.17 -32.32 9.61
CA GLU A 71 12.68 -33.67 9.85
C GLU A 71 12.78 -34.51 8.59
N LEU A 72 11.78 -34.43 7.70
CA LEU A 72 11.77 -35.17 6.45
C LEU A 72 12.81 -34.68 5.46
N LEU A 73 13.04 -33.37 5.39
CA LEU A 73 14.00 -32.76 4.48
C LEU A 73 15.46 -32.95 4.96
N LYS A 74 15.67 -33.14 6.28
CA LYS A 74 16.98 -33.49 6.85
C LYS A 74 17.29 -34.97 6.74
N SER A 75 16.30 -35.85 6.86
CA SER A 75 16.50 -37.31 7.06
C SER A 75 16.42 -38.14 5.78
N GLY A 76 16.28 -37.52 4.58
CA GLY A 76 16.23 -38.19 3.30
C GLY A 76 17.58 -38.69 2.80
N GLU A 77 17.60 -39.31 1.62
CA GLU A 77 18.86 -39.65 0.93
C GLU A 77 19.71 -38.41 0.62
N VAL A 78 19.05 -37.30 0.40
CA VAL A 78 19.63 -35.96 0.24
C VAL A 78 19.11 -35.09 1.38
N ASP A 79 20.01 -34.44 2.09
CA ASP A 79 19.67 -33.45 3.11
C ASP A 79 19.36 -32.11 2.44
N TYR A 80 18.12 -31.93 2.03
CA TYR A 80 17.68 -30.71 1.34
C TYR A 80 17.67 -29.50 2.27
N TYR A 81 17.46 -29.68 3.58
CA TYR A 81 17.40 -28.59 4.54
C TYR A 81 18.77 -27.91 4.72
N ASN A 82 19.80 -28.71 4.99
CA ASN A 82 21.16 -28.20 5.17
C ASN A 82 21.89 -27.91 3.82
N ALA A 83 21.30 -28.33 2.68
CA ALA A 83 21.81 -27.98 1.35
C ALA A 83 21.43 -26.55 0.91
N VAL A 84 20.62 -25.83 1.70
CA VAL A 84 20.31 -24.41 1.45
C VAL A 84 21.45 -23.57 2.03
N THR A 85 22.07 -22.74 1.20
CA THR A 85 23.16 -21.85 1.64
C THR A 85 22.62 -20.55 2.23
N ASP A 86 23.46 -19.88 3.02
CA ASP A 86 23.08 -18.58 3.58
C ASP A 86 22.93 -17.51 2.51
N GLU A 87 23.69 -17.60 1.39
CA GLU A 87 23.52 -16.69 0.25
C GLU A 87 22.12 -16.83 -0.38
N GLU A 88 21.66 -18.07 -0.59
CA GLU A 88 20.31 -18.33 -1.13
C GLU A 88 19.20 -17.79 -0.20
N ILE A 89 19.43 -17.88 1.11
CA ILE A 89 18.50 -17.35 2.11
C ILE A 89 18.44 -15.83 2.03
N MET A 90 19.60 -15.17 2.02
CA MET A 90 19.66 -13.71 1.97
C MET A 90 19.08 -13.16 0.66
N GLU A 91 19.37 -13.83 -0.49
CA GLU A 91 18.76 -13.47 -1.77
C GLU A 91 17.23 -13.58 -1.74
N ALA A 92 16.69 -14.63 -1.10
CA ALA A 92 15.25 -14.81 -1.00
C ALA A 92 14.58 -13.76 -0.08
N ILE A 93 15.24 -13.39 1.03
CA ILE A 93 14.79 -12.33 1.93
C ILE A 93 14.80 -10.98 1.19
N GLU A 94 15.89 -10.66 0.50
CA GLU A 94 16.05 -9.44 -0.27
C GLU A 94 14.96 -9.29 -1.34
N LYS A 95 14.66 -10.39 -2.05
CA LYS A 95 13.62 -10.42 -3.07
C LYS A 95 12.21 -10.23 -2.49
N ASP A 96 11.96 -10.72 -1.29
CA ASP A 96 10.65 -10.54 -0.63
C ASP A 96 10.53 -9.13 -0.04
N LYS A 97 11.64 -8.47 0.38
CA LYS A 97 11.67 -7.06 0.79
C LYS A 97 11.51 -6.11 -0.40
N PHE A 98 12.15 -6.41 -1.51
CA PHE A 98 12.20 -5.57 -2.71
C PHE A 98 11.69 -6.33 -3.94
N PRO A 99 10.37 -6.62 -4.01
CA PRO A 99 9.79 -7.26 -5.17
C PRO A 99 9.92 -6.37 -6.41
N ALA A 100 10.41 -6.94 -7.52
CA ALA A 100 10.77 -6.21 -8.74
C ALA A 100 9.59 -5.47 -9.43
N ASP A 101 8.36 -5.82 -9.12
CA ASP A 101 7.16 -5.14 -9.59
C ASP A 101 6.83 -3.87 -8.78
N GLN A 102 7.30 -3.77 -7.55
CA GLN A 102 7.18 -2.59 -6.69
C GLN A 102 8.45 -1.73 -6.72
N TYR A 103 9.60 -2.37 -6.81
CA TYR A 103 10.92 -1.72 -6.81
C TYR A 103 11.71 -2.13 -8.07
N PRO A 104 11.31 -1.63 -9.26
CA PRO A 104 11.93 -2.01 -10.53
C PRO A 104 13.41 -1.62 -10.63
N ASP A 105 13.82 -0.57 -9.94
CA ASP A 105 15.19 -0.07 -9.91
C ASP A 105 16.02 -0.65 -8.74
N GLY A 106 15.43 -1.57 -7.99
CA GLY A 106 16.05 -2.18 -6.82
C GLY A 106 16.23 -1.23 -5.63
N LYS A 107 16.89 -1.72 -4.59
CA LYS A 107 17.12 -0.97 -3.35
C LYS A 107 18.08 0.22 -3.50
N GLU A 108 18.92 0.23 -4.54
CA GLU A 108 19.90 1.29 -4.78
C GLU A 108 19.24 2.63 -5.13
N ALA A 109 17.97 2.61 -5.53
CA ALA A 109 17.19 3.80 -5.84
C ALA A 109 16.52 4.43 -4.61
N LEU A 110 16.56 3.75 -3.45
CA LEU A 110 15.86 4.16 -2.23
C LEU A 110 16.78 4.97 -1.31
N THR A 111 16.20 5.87 -0.54
CA THR A 111 16.87 6.61 0.54
C THR A 111 17.11 5.72 1.76
N GLU A 112 17.99 6.15 2.68
CA GLU A 112 18.23 5.43 3.94
C GLU A 112 16.91 5.32 4.77
N GLU A 113 16.09 6.36 4.79
CA GLU A 113 14.82 6.40 5.51
C GLU A 113 13.81 5.41 4.91
N GLU A 114 13.67 5.36 3.57
CA GLU A 114 12.81 4.38 2.89
C GLU A 114 13.29 2.94 3.11
N LEU A 115 14.59 2.72 3.19
CA LEU A 115 15.16 1.39 3.49
C LEU A 115 14.89 0.97 4.94
N GLU A 116 14.99 1.89 5.90
CA GLU A 116 14.64 1.64 7.31
C GLU A 116 13.14 1.31 7.45
N GLU A 117 12.26 2.08 6.81
CA GLU A 117 10.82 1.85 6.83
C GLU A 117 10.45 0.45 6.26
N ILE A 118 11.04 0.07 5.12
CA ILE A 118 10.83 -1.26 4.52
C ILE A 118 11.36 -2.37 5.45
N GLU A 119 12.51 -2.17 6.09
CA GLU A 119 13.07 -3.12 7.03
C GLU A 119 12.16 -3.30 8.25
N GLU A 120 11.66 -2.21 8.83
CA GLU A 120 10.73 -2.25 9.96
C GLU A 120 9.42 -2.93 9.59
N GLU A 121 8.82 -2.58 8.45
CA GLU A 121 7.58 -3.23 7.95
C GLU A 121 7.79 -4.73 7.72
N PHE A 122 8.93 -5.11 7.14
CA PHE A 122 9.27 -6.51 6.92
C PHE A 122 9.40 -7.27 8.25
N LEU A 123 10.13 -6.73 9.23
CA LEU A 123 10.32 -7.36 10.53
C LEU A 123 9.00 -7.47 11.31
N GLU A 124 8.18 -6.41 11.28
CA GLU A 124 6.85 -6.44 11.88
C GLU A 124 5.97 -7.52 11.23
N ASN A 125 5.99 -7.62 9.91
CA ASN A 125 5.24 -8.65 9.19
C ASN A 125 5.73 -10.07 9.55
N MET A 126 7.03 -10.29 9.68
CA MET A 126 7.59 -11.57 10.11
C MET A 126 7.16 -11.92 11.54
N LEU A 127 7.17 -10.95 12.44
CA LEU A 127 6.72 -11.13 13.83
C LEU A 127 5.22 -11.42 13.91
N VAL A 128 4.40 -10.62 13.26
CA VAL A 128 2.93 -10.72 13.35
C VAL A 128 2.40 -11.95 12.64
N SER A 129 2.89 -12.24 11.43
CA SER A 129 2.37 -13.33 10.60
C SER A 129 2.92 -14.70 10.97
N TYR A 130 4.18 -14.76 11.38
CA TYR A 130 4.89 -16.03 11.62
C TYR A 130 5.44 -16.20 13.03
N GLY A 131 5.38 -15.18 13.89
CA GLY A 131 5.93 -15.19 15.25
C GLY A 131 7.47 -15.17 15.28
N LEU A 132 8.12 -14.71 14.20
CA LEU A 132 9.57 -14.69 14.06
C LEU A 132 10.13 -13.38 14.62
N LYS A 133 11.02 -13.46 15.61
CA LYS A 133 11.45 -12.32 16.42
C LYS A 133 12.85 -11.85 16.11
N ASN A 134 13.62 -12.66 15.41
CA ASN A 134 15.02 -12.39 15.16
C ASN A 134 15.47 -12.95 13.82
N GLU A 135 16.61 -12.48 13.37
CA GLU A 135 17.19 -12.84 12.07
C GLU A 135 17.39 -14.36 11.89
N GLU A 136 17.78 -15.09 12.97
CA GLU A 136 18.03 -16.53 12.90
C GLU A 136 16.72 -17.31 12.66
N GLU A 137 15.64 -16.92 13.29
CA GLU A 137 14.31 -17.50 13.09
C GLU A 137 13.80 -17.19 11.67
N ILE A 138 13.98 -15.96 11.20
CA ILE A 138 13.65 -15.57 9.82
C ILE A 138 14.46 -16.40 8.83
N LYS A 139 15.77 -16.54 9.02
CA LYS A 139 16.61 -17.39 8.18
C LYS A 139 16.17 -18.85 8.21
N ALA A 140 15.78 -19.38 9.36
CA ALA A 140 15.27 -20.75 9.47
C ALA A 140 13.98 -20.96 8.69
N HIS A 141 13.08 -19.99 8.74
CA HIS A 141 11.84 -19.98 7.95
C HIS A 141 12.13 -20.00 6.44
N TYR A 142 12.98 -19.09 5.95
CA TYR A 142 13.37 -19.07 4.54
C TYR A 142 14.14 -20.32 4.13
N ARG A 143 14.99 -20.87 5.01
CA ARG A 143 15.67 -22.15 4.76
C ARG A 143 14.69 -23.27 4.50
N LEU A 144 13.63 -23.37 5.30
CA LEU A 144 12.58 -24.37 5.09
C LEU A 144 11.83 -24.16 3.77
N LYS A 145 11.45 -22.92 3.46
CA LYS A 145 10.81 -22.54 2.19
C LYS A 145 11.64 -22.95 0.99
N LEU A 146 12.95 -22.64 1.01
CA LEU A 146 13.88 -22.99 -0.05
C LEU A 146 14.18 -24.50 -0.11
N ALA A 147 14.28 -25.18 1.01
CA ALA A 147 14.48 -26.63 1.07
C ALA A 147 13.28 -27.39 0.47
N LYS A 148 12.06 -26.99 0.76
CA LYS A 148 10.85 -27.52 0.12
C LYS A 148 10.91 -27.33 -1.40
N LYS A 149 11.31 -26.15 -1.86
CA LYS A 149 11.49 -25.86 -3.29
C LYS A 149 12.56 -26.74 -3.93
N LYS A 150 13.73 -26.92 -3.29
CA LYS A 150 14.80 -27.81 -3.80
C LYS A 150 14.32 -29.27 -3.90
N TYR A 151 13.59 -29.76 -2.89
CA TYR A 151 13.00 -31.10 -2.95
C TYR A 151 12.00 -31.22 -4.10
N ALA A 152 11.07 -30.27 -4.23
CA ALA A 152 10.07 -30.29 -5.30
C ALA A 152 10.70 -30.17 -6.69
N THR A 153 11.78 -29.39 -6.84
CA THR A 153 12.59 -29.31 -8.07
C THR A 153 13.11 -30.69 -8.45
N ALA A 154 13.73 -31.38 -7.52
CA ALA A 154 14.26 -32.74 -7.78
C ALA A 154 13.13 -33.74 -8.12
N GLN A 155 11.94 -33.61 -7.51
CA GLN A 155 10.80 -34.45 -7.88
C GLN A 155 10.26 -34.14 -9.28
N LEU A 156 10.21 -32.84 -9.66
CA LEU A 156 9.79 -32.44 -11.01
C LEU A 156 10.77 -32.96 -12.07
N GLU A 157 12.08 -32.81 -11.85
CA GLU A 157 13.11 -33.34 -12.74
C GLU A 157 12.95 -34.87 -12.95
N LYS A 158 12.75 -35.59 -11.85
CA LYS A 158 12.50 -37.04 -11.88
C LYS A 158 11.21 -37.38 -12.66
N GLN A 159 10.13 -36.67 -12.44
CA GLN A 159 8.87 -36.86 -13.15
C GLN A 159 9.03 -36.61 -14.66
N ILE A 160 9.75 -35.54 -15.03
CA ILE A 160 10.03 -35.22 -16.44
C ILE A 160 10.88 -36.34 -17.07
N GLN A 161 11.93 -36.80 -16.39
CA GLN A 161 12.80 -37.87 -16.88
C GLN A 161 11.99 -39.16 -17.08
N GLU A 162 11.27 -39.62 -16.03
CA GLU A 162 10.46 -40.83 -16.11
C GLU A 162 9.38 -40.78 -17.19
N HIS A 163 8.78 -39.61 -17.39
CA HIS A 163 7.76 -39.41 -18.43
C HIS A 163 8.39 -39.53 -19.80
N ASN A 164 9.54 -38.89 -20.06
CA ASN A 164 10.20 -38.88 -21.33
C ASN A 164 10.77 -40.27 -21.68
N GLU A 165 11.28 -41.02 -20.71
CA GLU A 165 11.74 -42.40 -20.91
C GLU A 165 10.60 -43.36 -21.31
N LYS A 166 9.39 -43.16 -20.73
CA LYS A 166 8.22 -44.01 -21.04
C LYS A 166 7.49 -43.60 -22.31
N ASN A 167 7.62 -42.35 -22.74
CA ASN A 167 6.82 -41.74 -23.82
C ASN A 167 7.67 -41.00 -24.84
N ASN A 168 8.63 -41.70 -25.48
CA ASN A 168 9.56 -41.13 -26.46
C ASN A 168 8.95 -40.27 -27.58
N ASN A 169 7.68 -40.49 -27.92
CA ASN A 169 6.95 -39.74 -28.96
C ASN A 169 6.06 -38.61 -28.40
N ASN A 170 5.99 -38.42 -27.09
CA ASN A 170 5.21 -37.38 -26.44
C ASN A 170 5.98 -36.89 -25.21
N PRO A 171 6.94 -35.97 -25.37
CA PRO A 171 7.71 -35.46 -24.23
C PRO A 171 6.83 -34.73 -23.23
N TYR A 172 7.33 -34.59 -21.99
CA TYR A 172 6.64 -33.94 -20.89
C TYR A 172 6.21 -32.50 -21.23
N PHE A 173 7.14 -31.74 -21.83
CA PHE A 173 6.79 -30.48 -22.49
C PHE A 173 6.66 -30.73 -23.99
N SER A 174 5.49 -30.50 -24.54
CA SER A 174 5.21 -30.66 -25.96
C SER A 174 5.85 -29.55 -26.78
N GLU A 175 6.12 -29.80 -28.06
CA GLU A 175 6.62 -28.79 -28.99
C GLU A 175 5.72 -27.56 -29.07
N LYS A 176 4.42 -27.76 -28.94
CA LYS A 176 3.44 -26.65 -28.86
C LYS A 176 3.62 -25.76 -27.64
N GLU A 177 4.00 -26.32 -26.49
CA GLU A 177 4.28 -25.54 -25.28
C GLU A 177 5.57 -24.73 -25.45
N TYR A 178 6.63 -25.35 -26.04
CA TYR A 178 7.84 -24.61 -26.41
C TYR A 178 7.55 -23.46 -27.35
N GLU A 179 6.82 -23.69 -28.45
CA GLU A 179 6.44 -22.65 -29.40
C GLU A 179 5.60 -21.55 -28.75
N THR A 180 4.68 -21.93 -27.87
CA THR A 180 3.81 -20.96 -27.17
C THR A 180 4.63 -20.09 -26.22
N GLN A 181 5.51 -20.69 -25.43
CA GLN A 181 6.39 -19.98 -24.52
C GLN A 181 7.39 -19.10 -25.28
N TYR A 182 8.04 -19.65 -26.30
CA TYR A 182 8.93 -18.90 -27.18
C TYR A 182 8.24 -17.67 -27.80
N LYS A 183 7.03 -17.84 -28.34
CA LYS A 183 6.26 -16.70 -28.90
C LYS A 183 5.86 -15.66 -27.84
N ALA A 184 5.75 -16.04 -26.59
CA ALA A 184 5.51 -15.10 -25.51
C ALA A 184 6.77 -14.31 -25.13
N ASP A 185 7.94 -14.97 -25.12
CA ASP A 185 9.18 -14.42 -24.58
C ASP A 185 10.10 -13.84 -25.66
N TYR A 186 10.11 -14.44 -26.84
CA TYR A 186 11.05 -14.12 -27.89
C TYR A 186 10.30 -13.66 -29.15
N GLN A 187 10.32 -12.40 -29.39
CA GLN A 187 9.88 -11.78 -30.62
C GLN A 187 10.86 -10.67 -30.98
N ASN A 188 10.71 -10.14 -32.21
CA ASN A 188 11.61 -9.12 -32.69
C ASN A 188 11.70 -7.92 -31.76
N GLY A 189 12.91 -7.51 -31.44
CA GLY A 189 13.19 -6.21 -30.86
C GLY A 189 13.16 -5.11 -31.91
N TYR A 190 13.07 -3.86 -31.49
CA TYR A 190 12.96 -2.72 -32.38
C TYR A 190 13.94 -1.62 -31.97
N TRP A 191 14.66 -1.10 -32.96
CA TRP A 191 15.41 0.12 -32.83
C TRP A 191 14.54 1.27 -33.32
N ALA A 192 14.17 2.15 -32.39
CA ALA A 192 13.23 3.23 -32.69
C ALA A 192 13.56 4.47 -31.86
N ILE A 193 13.15 5.64 -32.36
CA ILE A 193 13.10 6.87 -31.56
C ILE A 193 11.64 7.20 -31.39
N ILE A 194 11.18 7.25 -30.14
CA ILE A 194 9.83 7.62 -29.74
C ILE A 194 9.95 8.91 -28.95
N VAL A 195 9.32 9.97 -29.42
CA VAL A 195 9.33 11.29 -28.76
C VAL A 195 7.95 11.58 -28.24
N PRO A 196 7.75 11.58 -26.91
CA PRO A 196 6.45 11.81 -26.30
C PRO A 196 6.17 13.29 -26.07
N PHE A 197 4.89 13.67 -26.15
CA PHE A 197 4.38 15.00 -25.88
C PHE A 197 3.05 14.92 -25.14
N ARG A 198 2.72 15.93 -24.36
CA ARG A 198 1.44 15.99 -23.65
C ARG A 198 0.32 16.61 -24.49
N SER A 199 0.64 17.22 -25.62
CA SER A 199 -0.35 17.68 -26.60
C SER A 199 0.21 17.63 -28.03
N GLU A 200 -0.67 17.56 -29.03
CA GLU A 200 -0.26 17.65 -30.43
C GLU A 200 0.48 18.94 -30.73
N GLU A 201 -0.01 20.03 -30.17
CA GLU A 201 0.54 21.37 -30.44
C GLU A 201 1.98 21.51 -29.89
N GLU A 202 2.29 20.88 -28.78
CA GLU A 202 3.66 20.87 -28.27
C GLU A 202 4.64 20.24 -29.27
N GLY A 203 4.29 19.09 -29.83
CA GLY A 203 5.11 18.43 -30.82
C GLY A 203 5.28 19.27 -32.07
N TYR A 204 4.20 19.89 -32.58
CA TYR A 204 4.27 20.77 -33.71
C TYR A 204 5.00 22.09 -33.42
N THR A 205 4.90 22.59 -32.19
CA THR A 205 5.64 23.79 -31.79
C THR A 205 7.15 23.50 -31.79
N LEU A 206 7.57 22.36 -31.27
CA LEU A 206 8.97 21.99 -31.28
C LEU A 206 9.49 21.79 -32.73
N LEU A 207 8.72 21.20 -33.61
CA LEU A 207 9.07 21.13 -35.01
C LEU A 207 9.27 22.52 -35.64
N ARG A 208 8.35 23.49 -35.37
CA ARG A 208 8.48 24.88 -35.85
C ARG A 208 9.73 25.57 -35.30
N GLN A 209 10.10 25.31 -34.02
CA GLN A 209 11.34 25.82 -33.42
C GLN A 209 12.58 25.27 -34.12
N LEU A 210 12.54 24.02 -34.60
CA LEU A 210 13.56 23.44 -35.47
C LEU A 210 13.51 23.93 -36.94
N GLY A 211 12.61 24.87 -37.26
CA GLY A 211 12.44 25.38 -38.62
C GLY A 211 11.71 24.44 -39.59
N ILE A 212 11.01 23.46 -39.03
CA ILE A 212 10.32 22.40 -39.77
C ILE A 212 8.81 22.63 -39.69
N THR A 213 8.14 22.53 -40.84
CA THR A 213 6.67 22.60 -40.92
C THR A 213 6.15 21.28 -41.52
N VAL A 214 5.03 20.80 -40.99
CA VAL A 214 4.32 19.64 -41.57
C VAL A 214 3.48 20.11 -42.75
N HIS A 215 3.82 19.58 -43.89
CA HIS A 215 3.05 19.81 -45.14
C HIS A 215 2.14 18.61 -45.35
N GLU A 216 0.86 18.81 -45.09
CA GLU A 216 -0.14 17.76 -45.28
C GLU A 216 -0.32 17.45 -46.78
N LYS A 217 -0.61 16.18 -47.06
CA LYS A 217 -0.85 15.71 -48.43
C LYS A 217 -2.09 16.43 -49.06
N ASP A 218 -1.95 16.88 -50.29
CA ASP A 218 -3.08 17.29 -51.12
C ASP A 218 -3.73 16.06 -51.74
N THR A 219 -4.91 15.70 -51.25
CA THR A 219 -5.63 14.50 -51.70
C THR A 219 -6.11 14.64 -53.17
N SER A 220 -6.10 15.83 -53.75
CA SER A 220 -6.43 16.09 -55.15
C SER A 220 -5.25 15.81 -56.10
N VAL A 221 -4.03 15.71 -55.56
CA VAL A 221 -2.80 15.46 -56.32
C VAL A 221 -2.40 14.00 -56.18
N SER A 222 -2.39 13.29 -57.29
CA SER A 222 -1.96 11.87 -57.28
C SER A 222 -0.47 11.76 -56.97
N GLY A 223 -0.16 10.97 -55.91
CA GLY A 223 1.21 10.75 -55.47
C GLY A 223 1.73 11.75 -54.42
N ASP A 224 0.89 12.73 -54.02
CA ASP A 224 1.27 13.61 -52.91
C ASP A 224 1.15 12.90 -51.57
N PHE A 225 1.98 13.26 -50.57
CA PHE A 225 2.06 12.65 -49.26
C PHE A 225 2.41 13.69 -48.22
N THR A 226 2.04 13.42 -46.94
CA THR A 226 2.40 14.28 -45.81
C THR A 226 3.91 14.21 -45.59
N LYS A 227 4.57 15.34 -45.53
CA LYS A 227 6.02 15.49 -45.44
C LYS A 227 6.42 16.62 -44.51
N TRP A 228 7.64 16.55 -44.00
CA TRP A 228 8.25 17.67 -43.31
C TRP A 228 9.02 18.52 -44.27
N VAL A 229 8.82 19.84 -44.18
CA VAL A 229 9.48 20.83 -45.08
C VAL A 229 10.20 21.87 -44.24
N LYS A 230 11.27 22.44 -44.81
CA LYS A 230 11.98 23.59 -44.27
C LYS A 230 12.10 24.67 -45.34
N LYS A 231 12.29 25.93 -44.92
CA LYS A 231 12.52 27.03 -45.85
C LYS A 231 14.01 27.13 -46.16
N VAL A 232 14.34 27.07 -47.47
CA VAL A 232 15.68 27.28 -47.98
C VAL A 232 15.58 28.35 -49.07
N ASP A 233 16.25 29.48 -48.87
CA ASP A 233 16.20 30.64 -49.79
C ASP A 233 14.78 31.13 -50.07
N GLY A 234 13.86 30.94 -49.12
CA GLY A 234 12.46 31.37 -49.22
C GLY A 234 11.50 30.35 -49.87
N GLU A 235 12.01 29.23 -50.37
CA GLU A 235 11.23 28.14 -50.94
C GLU A 235 11.11 26.98 -49.91
N GLU A 236 9.95 26.29 -49.91
CA GLU A 236 9.73 25.10 -49.10
C GLU A 236 10.38 23.90 -49.77
N VAL A 237 11.31 23.27 -49.05
CA VAL A 237 12.03 22.06 -49.46
C VAL A 237 11.73 20.93 -48.51
N ALA A 238 11.33 19.77 -49.03
CA ALA A 238 11.12 18.57 -48.19
C ALA A 238 12.45 18.09 -47.59
N LEU A 239 12.38 17.64 -46.32
CA LEU A 239 13.54 17.06 -45.64
C LEU A 239 13.94 15.76 -46.32
N SER A 240 15.24 15.55 -46.44
CA SER A 240 15.79 14.25 -46.76
C SER A 240 15.60 13.28 -45.60
N ALA A 241 15.75 11.98 -45.84
CA ALA A 241 15.65 10.96 -44.80
C ALA A 241 16.64 11.18 -43.65
N ALA A 242 17.84 11.62 -43.94
CA ALA A 242 18.84 11.93 -42.93
C ALA A 242 18.43 13.12 -42.05
N GLU A 243 17.87 14.16 -42.64
CA GLU A 243 17.41 15.35 -41.92
C GLU A 243 16.19 15.06 -41.02
N VAL A 244 15.30 14.15 -41.43
CA VAL A 244 14.21 13.68 -40.55
C VAL A 244 14.75 13.01 -39.30
N VAL A 245 15.73 12.11 -39.42
CA VAL A 245 16.35 11.47 -38.26
C VAL A 245 17.05 12.47 -37.36
N GLU A 246 17.76 13.44 -37.92
CA GLU A 246 18.38 14.53 -37.15
C GLU A 246 17.32 15.37 -36.40
N ALA A 247 16.16 15.61 -36.98
CA ALA A 247 15.05 16.27 -36.33
C ALA A 247 14.48 15.42 -35.18
N PHE A 248 14.35 14.12 -35.35
CA PHE A 248 13.93 13.22 -34.26
C PHE A 248 14.91 13.23 -33.08
N ILE A 249 16.19 13.19 -33.34
CA ILE A 249 17.24 13.27 -32.29
C ILE A 249 17.17 14.63 -31.59
N ALA A 250 17.02 15.72 -32.35
CA ALA A 250 16.89 17.06 -31.79
C ALA A 250 15.64 17.18 -30.92
N MET A 251 14.51 16.66 -31.36
CA MET A 251 13.28 16.61 -30.55
C MET A 251 13.44 15.77 -29.31
N TYR A 252 14.03 14.58 -29.43
CA TYR A 252 14.28 13.69 -28.30
C TYR A 252 15.10 14.37 -27.20
N ASN A 253 16.19 15.03 -27.59
CA ASN A 253 17.05 15.75 -26.69
C ASN A 253 16.37 16.99 -26.05
N ALA A 254 15.39 17.61 -26.74
CA ALA A 254 14.69 18.78 -26.23
C ALA A 254 13.54 18.41 -25.27
N VAL A 255 13.04 17.18 -25.32
CA VAL A 255 11.88 16.71 -24.54
C VAL A 255 12.33 15.93 -23.29
N ASN A 256 13.38 16.34 -22.66
CA ASN A 256 14.07 15.62 -21.55
C ASN A 256 13.22 15.21 -20.34
N ALA A 257 11.99 15.69 -20.21
CA ALA A 257 11.21 15.52 -18.99
C ALA A 257 10.02 14.56 -19.11
N TYR A 258 9.72 14.05 -20.30
CA TYR A 258 8.59 13.16 -20.48
C TYR A 258 9.00 11.71 -20.65
N LYS A 259 8.43 10.85 -19.81
CA LYS A 259 8.52 9.41 -19.95
C LYS A 259 7.20 8.87 -20.47
N LEU A 260 7.27 7.94 -21.40
CA LEU A 260 6.12 7.09 -21.70
C LEU A 260 5.83 6.19 -20.49
N PRO A 261 4.57 5.94 -20.15
CA PRO A 261 4.23 4.91 -19.18
C PRO A 261 4.91 3.60 -19.57
N ASN A 262 5.59 2.96 -18.60
CA ASN A 262 6.41 1.76 -18.81
C ASN A 262 7.61 1.95 -19.77
N TYR A 263 8.09 3.16 -19.93
CA TYR A 263 9.36 3.38 -20.61
C TYR A 263 10.52 2.83 -19.75
N PRO A 264 11.42 2.02 -20.31
CA PRO A 264 12.41 1.31 -19.50
C PRO A 264 13.50 2.19 -18.89
N ASN A 265 13.64 3.43 -19.33
CA ASN A 265 14.64 4.37 -18.83
C ASN A 265 13.98 5.52 -18.08
N GLU A 266 14.13 5.56 -16.80
CA GLU A 266 13.55 6.58 -15.93
C GLU A 266 14.20 7.96 -16.05
N THR A 267 15.38 8.05 -16.58
CA THR A 267 16.05 9.30 -16.89
C THR A 267 16.15 9.47 -18.40
N LEU A 268 15.18 10.12 -19.02
CA LEU A 268 15.38 10.77 -20.33
C LEU A 268 16.34 11.96 -20.15
N THR A 269 17.49 11.68 -19.61
CA THR A 269 18.59 12.64 -19.66
C THR A 269 19.10 12.63 -21.09
N VAL A 270 19.53 13.81 -21.56
CA VAL A 270 20.37 14.02 -22.72
C VAL A 270 21.14 12.73 -23.03
N LEU A 271 21.08 12.24 -24.28
CA LEU A 271 21.79 11.08 -24.75
C LEU A 271 23.22 11.05 -24.15
N GLU A 272 23.36 10.40 -22.99
CA GLU A 272 24.64 10.21 -22.37
C GLU A 272 25.35 9.05 -23.08
N GLY A 273 26.55 9.31 -23.56
CA GLY A 273 27.31 8.36 -24.33
C GLY A 273 26.94 8.30 -25.81
N VAL A 274 27.58 7.41 -26.54
CA VAL A 274 27.38 7.24 -27.99
C VAL A 274 26.32 6.18 -28.23
N GLN A 275 25.08 6.60 -28.38
CA GLN A 275 23.94 5.70 -28.60
C GLN A 275 24.02 4.94 -29.93
N TYR A 276 24.68 5.50 -30.94
CA TYR A 276 24.80 4.91 -32.27
C TYR A 276 26.03 5.41 -32.99
N THR A 277 26.44 4.62 -33.98
CA THR A 277 27.37 5.05 -35.01
C THR A 277 26.71 4.96 -36.38
N LYS A 278 27.27 5.59 -37.41
CA LYS A 278 26.82 5.40 -38.81
C LYS A 278 27.89 4.64 -39.60
N ASP A 279 27.45 3.65 -40.36
CA ASP A 279 28.32 2.97 -41.30
C ASP A 279 28.61 3.84 -42.55
N GLU A 280 29.42 3.38 -43.48
CA GLU A 280 29.80 4.05 -44.70
C GLU A 280 28.60 4.35 -45.64
N ASN A 281 27.50 3.64 -45.45
CA ASN A 281 26.24 3.86 -46.20
C ASN A 281 25.24 4.74 -45.41
N GLY A 282 25.64 5.35 -44.30
CA GLY A 282 24.80 6.18 -43.43
C GLY A 282 23.73 5.42 -42.66
N ARG A 283 23.86 4.09 -42.52
CA ARG A 283 22.96 3.27 -41.69
C ARG A 283 23.34 3.42 -40.23
N PHE A 284 22.36 3.45 -39.38
CA PHE A 284 22.60 3.43 -37.95
C PHE A 284 23.02 2.05 -37.46
N VAL A 285 24.11 2.00 -36.71
CA VAL A 285 24.64 0.82 -36.06
C VAL A 285 24.59 1.07 -34.56
N PHE A 286 23.97 0.16 -33.86
CA PHE A 286 23.70 0.26 -32.42
C PHE A 286 24.32 -0.90 -31.64
N ASN A 287 24.65 -0.64 -30.39
CA ASN A 287 24.86 -1.67 -29.39
C ASN A 287 23.70 -1.69 -28.43
N THR A 288 23.29 -2.83 -27.94
CA THR A 288 22.18 -2.97 -26.97
C THR A 288 22.52 -2.31 -25.67
N THR A 289 23.80 -2.18 -25.34
CA THR A 289 24.29 -1.37 -24.22
C THR A 289 25.22 -0.29 -24.71
N VAL A 290 25.26 0.83 -24.01
CA VAL A 290 26.13 1.97 -24.26
C VAL A 290 26.85 2.36 -22.95
N GLU A 291 28.06 2.88 -23.09
CA GLU A 291 28.80 3.42 -21.95
C GLU A 291 28.37 4.88 -21.72
N GLY A 292 27.82 5.15 -20.55
CA GLY A 292 27.46 6.50 -20.13
C GLY A 292 28.68 7.40 -19.86
N ALA A 293 28.47 8.68 -19.65
CA ALA A 293 29.53 9.66 -19.36
C ALA A 293 30.27 9.33 -18.06
N ASP A 294 29.64 8.63 -17.13
CA ASP A 294 30.18 8.12 -15.87
C ASP A 294 31.00 6.81 -16.01
N GLY A 295 30.98 6.20 -17.19
CA GLY A 295 31.63 4.92 -17.50
C GLY A 295 30.81 3.69 -17.22
N ASP A 296 29.58 3.84 -16.74
CA ASP A 296 28.66 2.72 -16.50
C ASP A 296 28.02 2.23 -17.79
N GLN A 297 27.82 0.91 -17.86
CA GLN A 297 27.13 0.30 -18.99
C GLN A 297 25.62 0.40 -18.78
N ARG A 298 24.96 1.06 -19.72
CA ARG A 298 23.52 1.25 -19.70
C ARG A 298 22.87 0.62 -20.92
N LYS A 299 21.60 0.28 -20.82
CA LYS A 299 20.79 -0.12 -21.96
C LYS A 299 20.71 1.06 -22.96
N ASN A 300 20.80 0.76 -24.25
CA ASN A 300 20.60 1.76 -25.28
C ASN A 300 19.14 2.22 -25.30
N GLU A 301 18.90 3.51 -25.16
CA GLU A 301 17.56 4.12 -25.06
C GLU A 301 16.71 3.95 -26.33
N PHE A 302 17.33 3.67 -27.45
CA PHE A 302 16.62 3.43 -28.71
C PHE A 302 16.30 1.96 -28.97
N TYR A 303 16.70 1.06 -28.06
CA TYR A 303 16.39 -0.34 -28.17
C TYR A 303 15.18 -0.72 -27.30
N PHE A 304 14.18 -1.31 -27.93
CA PHE A 304 12.98 -1.82 -27.29
C PHE A 304 12.92 -3.33 -27.50
N THR A 305 12.95 -4.08 -26.41
CA THR A 305 12.66 -5.50 -26.46
C THR A 305 11.21 -5.74 -26.83
N TYR A 306 10.88 -6.94 -27.26
CA TYR A 306 9.49 -7.28 -27.52
C TYR A 306 8.60 -7.13 -26.27
N GLU A 307 9.12 -7.51 -25.11
CA GLU A 307 8.40 -7.40 -23.85
C GLU A 307 8.06 -5.95 -23.53
N GLU A 308 9.01 -5.05 -23.66
CA GLU A 308 8.81 -3.61 -23.47
C GLU A 308 7.75 -3.07 -24.42
N ILE A 309 7.81 -3.45 -25.71
CA ILE A 309 6.80 -3.02 -26.68
C ILE A 309 5.40 -3.54 -26.31
N THR A 310 5.26 -4.70 -25.66
CA THR A 310 3.95 -5.22 -25.27
C THR A 310 3.31 -4.43 -24.12
N LYS A 311 4.10 -3.69 -23.34
CA LYS A 311 3.62 -2.82 -22.28
C LYS A 311 3.02 -1.50 -22.81
N TYR A 312 3.33 -1.14 -24.06
CA TYR A 312 2.80 0.08 -24.68
C TYR A 312 1.39 -0.09 -25.25
N ASN A 313 0.75 1.04 -25.50
CA ASN A 313 -0.54 1.10 -26.16
C ASN A 313 -0.52 0.32 -27.50
N SER A 314 -1.64 -0.32 -27.83
CA SER A 314 -1.79 -1.13 -29.04
C SER A 314 -1.49 -0.35 -30.33
N SER A 315 -1.69 0.97 -30.35
CA SER A 315 -1.34 1.82 -31.49
C SER A 315 0.16 1.86 -31.74
N ILE A 316 0.97 2.08 -30.69
CA ILE A 316 2.43 2.05 -30.74
C ILE A 316 2.92 0.69 -31.23
N GLN A 317 2.40 -0.38 -30.61
CA GLN A 317 2.72 -1.74 -31.03
C GLN A 317 2.44 -1.97 -32.51
N ASN A 318 1.28 -1.55 -32.99
CA ASN A 318 0.91 -1.73 -34.40
C ASN A 318 1.82 -0.93 -35.34
N TYR A 319 2.22 0.28 -34.96
CA TYR A 319 3.14 1.07 -35.78
C TYR A 319 4.51 0.37 -35.90
N LEU A 320 5.10 -0.03 -34.79
CA LEU A 320 6.44 -0.65 -34.79
C LEU A 320 6.45 -2.05 -35.42
N LYS A 321 5.44 -2.89 -35.10
CA LYS A 321 5.38 -4.27 -35.56
C LYS A 321 4.89 -4.44 -37.00
N VAL A 322 3.97 -3.59 -37.46
CA VAL A 322 3.25 -3.82 -38.72
C VAL A 322 3.34 -2.65 -39.70
N SER A 323 3.08 -1.42 -39.23
CA SER A 323 2.84 -0.30 -40.13
C SER A 323 4.11 0.39 -40.62
N MET A 324 5.16 0.41 -39.81
CA MET A 324 6.41 1.08 -40.13
C MET A 324 7.41 0.12 -40.75
N LYS A 325 8.17 0.64 -41.72
CA LYS A 325 9.32 -0.02 -42.34
C LYS A 325 10.61 0.47 -41.70
N ASN A 326 11.69 -0.27 -41.86
CA ASN A 326 12.98 0.07 -41.24
C ASN A 326 13.65 1.20 -42.04
N TYR A 327 14.04 2.28 -41.34
CA TYR A 327 14.81 3.36 -41.93
C TYR A 327 16.13 2.84 -42.53
N ASN A 328 16.82 1.92 -41.92
CA ASN A 328 18.07 1.38 -42.41
C ASN A 328 18.00 0.69 -43.80
N ASP A 329 16.78 0.28 -44.19
CA ASP A 329 16.57 -0.40 -45.49
C ASP A 329 16.42 0.58 -46.66
N TYR A 330 16.39 1.90 -46.40
CA TYR A 330 16.16 2.93 -47.42
C TYR A 330 17.43 3.64 -47.88
N ASP A 331 17.43 4.12 -49.12
CA ASP A 331 18.43 5.08 -49.62
C ASP A 331 18.31 6.42 -48.90
N LYS A 332 19.38 6.87 -48.23
CA LYS A 332 19.44 8.06 -47.41
C LYS A 332 19.53 9.35 -48.22
N THR A 333 19.77 9.26 -49.52
CA THR A 333 19.91 10.39 -50.41
C THR A 333 18.60 10.79 -51.10
N GLU A 334 17.58 9.93 -51.07
CA GLU A 334 16.27 10.22 -51.66
C GLU A 334 15.41 11.09 -50.74
N VAL A 335 14.68 12.03 -51.40
CA VAL A 335 13.57 12.75 -50.77
C VAL A 335 12.48 11.72 -50.44
N ILE A 336 11.95 11.79 -49.25
CA ILE A 336 10.90 10.90 -48.78
C ILE A 336 9.69 10.95 -49.69
N SER A 337 9.48 9.85 -50.41
CA SER A 337 8.21 9.59 -51.06
C SER A 337 7.38 8.67 -50.23
N ASP A 338 6.35 8.23 -50.22
CA ASP A 338 5.39 7.44 -49.47
C ASP A 338 5.93 6.42 -48.40
N GLN A 339 7.16 6.55 -47.97
CA GLN A 339 7.85 5.57 -47.07
C GLN A 339 7.40 5.74 -45.62
N LYS A 340 6.89 4.70 -45.05
CA LYS A 340 6.29 4.68 -43.70
C LYS A 340 7.27 4.17 -42.61
N TRP A 341 8.40 4.81 -42.46
CA TRP A 341 9.34 4.48 -41.38
C TRP A 341 9.32 5.47 -40.21
N PHE A 342 8.53 6.55 -40.35
CA PHE A 342 8.23 7.49 -39.27
C PHE A 342 6.79 7.98 -39.33
N THR A 343 6.29 8.57 -38.26
CA THR A 343 5.00 9.25 -38.23
C THR A 343 5.20 10.71 -38.66
N PRO A 344 4.73 11.12 -39.87
CA PRO A 344 4.86 12.51 -40.31
C PRO A 344 3.86 13.46 -39.62
N THR A 345 2.84 12.93 -38.97
CA THR A 345 1.90 13.64 -38.11
C THR A 345 1.92 12.96 -36.72
N ILE A 346 1.70 13.77 -35.69
CA ILE A 346 1.68 13.28 -34.29
C ILE A 346 0.58 12.25 -34.12
N ARG A 347 0.78 11.31 -33.23
CA ARG A 347 -0.15 10.21 -32.92
C ARG A 347 -0.51 10.21 -31.47
N SER A 348 -1.77 9.99 -31.17
CA SER A 348 -2.19 9.73 -29.79
C SER A 348 -1.57 8.42 -29.29
N TYR A 349 -0.98 8.47 -28.12
CA TYR A 349 -0.48 7.30 -27.41
C TYR A 349 -1.59 6.60 -26.62
N ASP A 350 -2.36 7.37 -25.86
CA ASP A 350 -3.41 6.90 -24.99
C ASP A 350 -4.65 7.78 -25.12
N ASN A 351 -5.62 7.40 -25.81
CA ASN A 351 -6.95 8.06 -25.89
C ASN A 351 -6.99 9.58 -25.56
N LYS A 352 -5.90 10.36 -25.87
CA LYS A 352 -5.80 11.82 -25.86
C LYS A 352 -4.98 12.49 -24.72
N SER A 353 -4.33 11.77 -23.83
CA SER A 353 -3.51 12.41 -22.79
C SER A 353 -2.01 12.46 -23.14
N LEU A 354 -1.56 11.58 -24.01
CA LEU A 354 -0.17 11.55 -24.48
C LEU A 354 -0.09 11.36 -25.99
N PHE A 355 0.84 12.07 -26.62
CA PHE A 355 1.03 12.09 -28.05
C PHE A 355 2.48 11.78 -28.39
N VAL A 356 2.73 11.16 -29.53
CA VAL A 356 4.07 10.76 -29.92
C VAL A 356 4.35 11.02 -31.40
N PHE A 357 5.60 11.39 -31.69
CA PHE A 357 6.23 11.11 -32.99
C PHE A 357 7.08 9.84 -32.84
N MET A 358 7.07 8.99 -33.86
CA MET A 358 7.80 7.74 -33.87
C MET A 358 8.61 7.58 -35.14
N LEU A 359 9.82 7.03 -35.00
CA LEU A 359 10.70 6.68 -36.07
C LEU A 359 11.22 5.28 -35.83
N LYS A 360 11.00 4.33 -36.75
CA LYS A 360 11.56 2.97 -36.71
C LYS A 360 12.86 2.93 -37.50
N ILE A 361 13.94 2.57 -36.86
CA ILE A 361 15.27 2.56 -37.47
C ILE A 361 15.60 1.16 -38.04
N ALA A 362 15.44 0.15 -37.23
CA ALA A 362 15.72 -1.23 -37.59
C ALA A 362 14.86 -2.20 -36.77
N GLU A 363 14.86 -3.45 -37.19
CA GLU A 363 14.21 -4.53 -36.49
C GLU A 363 15.26 -5.60 -36.23
N GLU A 364 15.33 -6.05 -34.98
CA GLU A 364 16.21 -7.15 -34.61
C GLU A 364 15.39 -8.43 -34.59
N VAL A 365 15.79 -9.35 -35.44
CA VAL A 365 15.07 -10.62 -35.53
C VAL A 365 15.32 -11.44 -34.28
N ALA A 366 14.25 -11.98 -33.69
CA ALA A 366 14.32 -12.86 -32.54
C ALA A 366 15.23 -14.03 -32.85
N PRO A 367 16.00 -14.56 -31.87
CA PRO A 367 16.77 -15.77 -32.04
C PRO A 367 15.86 -16.94 -32.45
N GLU A 368 16.39 -17.91 -33.20
CA GLU A 368 15.58 -19.10 -33.51
C GLU A 368 15.28 -19.90 -32.22
N LEU A 369 14.13 -20.57 -32.20
CA LEU A 369 13.70 -21.34 -31.02
C LEU A 369 14.79 -22.34 -30.58
N ASP A 370 15.53 -22.94 -31.53
CA ASP A 370 16.55 -23.90 -31.21
C ASP A 370 17.75 -23.27 -30.48
N ASP A 371 18.03 -21.99 -30.72
CA ASP A 371 19.12 -21.26 -30.06
C ASP A 371 18.81 -20.92 -28.60
N VAL A 372 17.55 -20.76 -28.26
CA VAL A 372 17.05 -20.37 -26.92
C VAL A 372 16.22 -21.48 -26.24
N ARG A 373 16.31 -22.70 -26.79
CA ARG A 373 15.46 -23.79 -26.33
C ARG A 373 15.63 -24.13 -24.85
N ASP A 374 16.89 -24.05 -24.38
CA ASP A 374 17.19 -24.30 -22.95
C ASP A 374 16.61 -23.23 -22.06
N GLU A 375 16.59 -21.96 -22.46
CA GLU A 375 15.99 -20.87 -21.71
C GLU A 375 14.46 -21.01 -21.66
N VAL A 376 13.85 -21.35 -22.80
CA VAL A 376 12.40 -21.64 -22.88
C VAL A 376 12.06 -22.85 -22.00
N TYR A 377 12.91 -23.89 -21.97
CA TYR A 377 12.74 -25.01 -21.06
C TYR A 377 12.75 -24.58 -19.61
N GLN A 378 13.71 -23.77 -19.19
CA GLN A 378 13.78 -23.26 -17.80
C GLN A 378 12.54 -22.47 -17.41
N LYS A 379 12.02 -21.64 -18.31
CA LYS A 379 10.77 -20.92 -18.06
C LYS A 379 9.57 -21.85 -17.93
N LEU A 380 9.43 -22.85 -18.80
CA LEU A 380 8.39 -23.87 -18.71
C LEU A 380 8.51 -24.70 -17.42
N PHE A 381 9.73 -25.05 -17.04
CA PHE A 381 10.04 -25.78 -15.81
C PHE A 381 9.63 -24.94 -14.59
N ASN A 382 10.06 -23.69 -14.50
CA ASN A 382 9.74 -22.79 -13.39
C ASN A 382 8.24 -22.51 -13.27
N LYS A 383 7.52 -22.44 -14.39
CA LYS A 383 6.04 -22.33 -14.37
C LYS A 383 5.35 -23.54 -13.73
N LYS A 384 5.98 -24.69 -13.65
CA LYS A 384 5.44 -25.88 -12.95
C LYS A 384 5.75 -25.87 -11.47
N LEU A 385 6.81 -25.20 -11.03
CA LEU A 385 7.20 -25.08 -9.62
C LEU A 385 6.36 -24.05 -8.86
N THR A 386 5.06 -24.20 -8.93
CA THR A 386 4.11 -23.36 -8.15
C THR A 386 4.11 -23.79 -6.69
N GLU A 387 3.67 -22.91 -5.78
CA GLU A 387 3.47 -23.24 -4.36
C GLU A 387 2.59 -24.49 -4.19
N ASN A 388 1.52 -24.58 -4.97
CA ASN A 388 0.64 -25.76 -4.95
C ASN A 388 1.38 -27.06 -5.37
N PHE A 389 2.31 -26.99 -6.33
CA PHE A 389 3.11 -28.14 -6.70
C PHE A 389 4.07 -28.53 -5.57
N ILE A 390 4.76 -27.55 -4.96
CA ILE A 390 5.68 -27.75 -3.84
C ILE A 390 4.96 -28.44 -2.68
N GLU A 391 3.83 -27.90 -2.25
CA GLU A 391 3.05 -28.49 -1.13
C GLU A 391 2.46 -29.85 -1.49
N THR A 392 2.10 -30.08 -2.76
CA THR A 392 1.65 -31.40 -3.24
C THR A 392 2.77 -32.45 -3.09
N GLU A 393 4.01 -32.12 -3.49
CA GLU A 393 5.14 -33.05 -3.37
C GLU A 393 5.51 -33.28 -1.90
N MET A 394 5.44 -32.25 -1.05
CA MET A 394 5.62 -32.40 0.38
C MET A 394 4.52 -33.29 1.02
N ALA A 395 3.26 -33.13 0.62
CA ALA A 395 2.18 -34.00 1.09
C ALA A 395 2.38 -35.46 0.65
N LYS A 396 2.89 -35.71 -0.56
CA LYS A 396 3.27 -37.04 -1.03
C LYS A 396 4.41 -37.62 -0.20
N LEU A 397 5.42 -36.84 0.12
CA LEU A 397 6.56 -37.25 0.98
C LEU A 397 6.06 -37.64 2.38
N ARG A 398 5.23 -36.82 3.01
CA ARG A 398 4.62 -37.13 4.32
C ARG A 398 3.85 -38.46 4.28
N LYS A 399 3.06 -38.69 3.22
CA LYS A 399 2.34 -39.93 3.01
C LYS A 399 3.27 -41.13 2.81
N GLU A 400 4.30 -41.00 1.99
CA GLU A 400 5.30 -42.02 1.72
C GLU A 400 6.03 -42.45 3.01
N LYS A 401 6.40 -41.46 3.83
CA LYS A 401 7.07 -41.70 5.12
C LYS A 401 6.11 -42.11 6.22
N GLY A 402 4.85 -42.34 5.91
CA GLY A 402 3.86 -42.93 6.81
C GLY A 402 3.48 -42.00 7.95
N LEU A 403 3.13 -40.74 7.64
CA LEU A 403 2.63 -39.78 8.63
C LEU A 403 1.39 -40.31 9.34
N GLU A 404 1.44 -40.34 10.68
CA GLU A 404 0.34 -40.63 11.61
C GLU A 404 0.17 -39.42 12.55
N ILE A 405 -1.04 -38.89 12.64
CA ILE A 405 -1.39 -37.78 13.55
C ILE A 405 -2.37 -38.33 14.59
N TYR A 406 -2.01 -38.28 15.87
CA TYR A 406 -2.77 -38.85 16.99
C TYR A 406 -3.76 -37.85 17.58
N ASP A 407 -3.49 -36.54 17.48
CA ASP A 407 -4.42 -35.49 17.89
C ASP A 407 -5.57 -35.36 16.86
N ALA A 408 -6.79 -35.51 17.32
CA ALA A 408 -7.98 -35.55 16.46
C ALA A 408 -8.27 -34.20 15.78
N LEU A 409 -7.95 -33.09 16.43
CA LEU A 409 -8.12 -31.75 15.88
C LEU A 409 -7.12 -31.51 14.75
N LEU A 410 -5.85 -31.77 15.02
CA LEU A 410 -4.77 -31.59 14.05
C LEU A 410 -4.90 -32.54 12.86
N GLU A 411 -5.32 -33.82 13.12
CA GLU A 411 -5.63 -34.75 12.03
C GLU A 411 -6.73 -34.23 11.10
N LYS A 412 -7.80 -33.67 11.67
CA LYS A 412 -8.90 -33.10 10.88
C LYS A 412 -8.46 -31.88 10.10
N GLN A 413 -7.66 -31.00 10.68
CA GLN A 413 -7.09 -29.81 10.01
C GLN A 413 -6.17 -30.24 8.88
N TYR A 414 -5.27 -31.20 9.10
CA TYR A 414 -4.39 -31.74 8.08
C TYR A 414 -5.16 -32.32 6.88
N ILE A 415 -6.16 -33.16 7.15
CA ILE A 415 -7.03 -33.72 6.08
C ILE A 415 -7.69 -32.60 5.26
N SER A 416 -8.09 -31.53 5.90
CA SER A 416 -8.68 -30.38 5.21
C SER A 416 -7.67 -29.66 4.32
N GLN A 417 -6.44 -29.46 4.78
CA GLN A 417 -5.37 -28.81 4.00
C GLN A 417 -4.98 -29.62 2.76
N ILE A 418 -4.73 -30.92 2.92
CA ILE A 418 -4.25 -31.75 1.80
C ILE A 418 -5.32 -32.09 0.77
N LYS A 419 -6.57 -31.78 1.03
CA LYS A 419 -7.67 -32.04 0.10
C LYS A 419 -7.51 -31.30 -1.22
N SER A 420 -6.89 -30.13 -1.20
CA SER A 420 -6.58 -29.33 -2.39
C SER A 420 -5.45 -29.93 -3.25
N TYR A 421 -4.64 -30.82 -2.67
CA TYR A 421 -3.48 -31.42 -3.32
C TYR A 421 -3.75 -32.80 -3.95
N ASP A 422 -4.99 -33.30 -3.87
CA ASP A 422 -5.39 -34.64 -4.34
C ASP A 422 -4.51 -35.78 -3.75
N VAL A 423 -4.07 -35.61 -2.51
CA VAL A 423 -3.28 -36.58 -1.75
C VAL A 423 -4.17 -37.23 -0.69
N GLU A 424 -4.35 -38.54 -0.76
CA GLU A 424 -5.12 -39.28 0.24
C GLU A 424 -4.31 -39.46 1.53
N TYR A 425 -4.89 -39.14 2.65
CA TYR A 425 -4.39 -39.42 3.98
C TYR A 425 -5.17 -40.58 4.62
N LYS A 426 -4.46 -41.57 5.17
CA LYS A 426 -5.06 -42.65 5.89
C LYS A 426 -5.16 -42.28 7.37
N LYS A 427 -6.39 -42.10 7.85
CA LYS A 427 -6.66 -41.80 9.25
C LYS A 427 -5.91 -42.70 10.22
N THR A 428 -5.29 -42.10 11.20
CA THR A 428 -4.54 -42.79 12.27
C THR A 428 -5.50 -43.64 13.14
N LYS A 429 -5.16 -44.88 13.30
CA LYS A 429 -5.97 -45.80 14.10
C LYS A 429 -5.52 -45.87 15.57
N GLY A 430 -4.30 -45.47 15.83
CA GLY A 430 -3.69 -45.42 17.15
C GLY A 430 -4.25 -44.33 18.06
N GLU A 431 -4.00 -44.44 19.33
CA GLU A 431 -4.29 -43.43 20.34
C GLU A 431 -3.01 -43.15 21.11
N SER A 432 -2.75 -41.90 21.46
CA SER A 432 -1.66 -41.50 22.31
C SER A 432 -2.10 -40.39 23.27
N ARG A 433 -1.48 -40.35 24.44
CA ARG A 433 -1.67 -39.25 25.42
C ARG A 433 -0.53 -38.24 25.40
N THR A 434 0.57 -38.60 24.73
CA THR A 434 1.81 -37.80 24.72
C THR A 434 2.30 -37.51 23.32
N LEU A 435 2.06 -38.44 22.36
CA LEU A 435 2.47 -38.24 20.97
C LEU A 435 1.40 -37.49 20.18
N VAL A 436 1.79 -36.43 19.50
CA VAL A 436 0.95 -35.68 18.57
C VAL A 436 1.04 -36.28 17.18
N ALA A 437 2.25 -36.60 16.73
CA ALA A 437 2.47 -37.20 15.41
C ALA A 437 3.67 -38.14 15.37
N LYS A 438 3.71 -38.99 14.32
CA LYS A 438 4.84 -39.85 13.97
C LYS A 438 5.02 -39.87 12.47
N VAL A 439 6.27 -39.72 12.00
CA VAL A 439 6.60 -39.72 10.57
C VAL A 439 8.03 -40.22 10.36
N GLY A 440 8.26 -41.14 9.42
CA GLY A 440 9.60 -41.64 9.10
C GLY A 440 10.34 -42.27 10.28
N GLY A 441 9.61 -42.78 11.29
CA GLY A 441 10.19 -43.33 12.52
C GLY A 441 10.50 -42.28 13.61
N LYS A 442 10.34 -41.00 13.32
CA LYS A 442 10.42 -39.90 14.28
C LYS A 442 9.07 -39.73 14.99
N GLU A 443 9.12 -39.43 16.27
CA GLU A 443 7.97 -39.13 17.11
C GLU A 443 8.02 -37.67 17.51
N ILE A 444 6.88 -36.98 17.44
CA ILE A 444 6.70 -35.61 17.92
C ILE A 444 5.72 -35.69 19.08
N SER A 445 6.18 -35.29 20.25
CA SER A 445 5.37 -35.27 21.47
C SER A 445 4.54 -33.97 21.58
N ALA A 446 3.60 -33.97 22.50
CA ALA A 446 2.90 -32.74 22.88
C ALA A 446 3.81 -31.70 23.51
N ASP A 447 4.84 -32.16 24.24
CA ASP A 447 5.88 -31.26 24.78
C ASP A 447 6.66 -30.58 23.66
N ASP A 448 7.13 -31.36 22.65
CA ASP A 448 7.88 -30.80 21.52
C ASP A 448 7.03 -29.76 20.74
N LEU A 449 5.76 -30.07 20.49
CA LEU A 449 4.86 -29.15 19.78
C LEU A 449 4.55 -27.92 20.64
N PHE A 450 4.38 -28.09 21.94
CA PHE A 450 4.13 -26.99 22.87
C PHE A 450 5.33 -26.04 22.90
N ASP A 451 6.54 -26.56 23.10
CA ASP A 451 7.76 -25.76 23.10
C ASP A 451 7.90 -24.97 21.79
N TYR A 452 7.69 -25.63 20.64
CA TYR A 452 7.80 -24.99 19.33
C TYR A 452 6.76 -23.87 19.08
N MET A 453 5.52 -24.07 19.54
CA MET A 453 4.48 -23.04 19.46
C MET A 453 4.68 -21.93 20.48
N ASP A 454 5.11 -22.29 21.70
CA ASP A 454 5.34 -21.34 22.78
C ASP A 454 6.47 -20.38 22.44
N GLU A 455 7.56 -20.89 21.87
CA GLU A 455 8.70 -20.08 21.39
C GLU A 455 8.27 -18.99 20.41
N ARG A 456 7.23 -19.19 19.63
CA ARG A 456 6.77 -18.20 18.64
C ARG A 456 5.62 -17.33 19.12
N PHE A 457 4.62 -17.93 19.76
CA PHE A 457 3.35 -17.27 20.03
C PHE A 457 2.94 -17.28 21.51
N GLY A 458 3.75 -17.89 22.38
CA GLY A 458 3.38 -18.07 23.78
C GLY A 458 3.10 -16.77 24.51
N MET A 459 3.96 -15.76 24.38
CA MET A 459 3.78 -14.45 25.01
C MET A 459 2.50 -13.76 24.55
N SER A 460 2.24 -13.78 23.24
CA SER A 460 1.05 -13.14 22.69
C SER A 460 -0.22 -13.81 23.20
N VAL A 461 -0.28 -15.16 23.16
CA VAL A 461 -1.42 -15.92 23.66
C VAL A 461 -1.62 -15.74 25.16
N ALA A 462 -0.53 -15.71 25.92
CA ALA A 462 -0.60 -15.49 27.38
C ALA A 462 -1.13 -14.09 27.71
N LEU A 463 -0.60 -13.06 27.05
CA LEU A 463 -1.04 -11.67 27.22
C LEU A 463 -2.52 -11.51 26.94
N ASP A 464 -2.93 -11.99 25.79
CA ASP A 464 -4.32 -11.90 25.38
C ASP A 464 -5.25 -12.65 26.34
N ARG A 465 -4.85 -13.87 26.72
CA ARG A 465 -5.66 -14.70 27.60
C ARG A 465 -5.78 -14.15 29.01
N ILE A 466 -4.69 -13.62 29.57
CA ILE A 466 -4.73 -13.03 30.92
C ILE A 466 -5.56 -11.76 30.94
N ASN A 467 -5.45 -10.91 29.93
CA ASN A 467 -6.27 -9.72 29.82
C ASN A 467 -7.74 -10.07 29.65
N PHE A 468 -8.05 -11.07 28.85
CA PHE A 468 -9.40 -11.59 28.74
C PHE A 468 -9.98 -12.01 30.10
N LEU A 469 -9.22 -12.77 30.90
CA LEU A 469 -9.65 -13.18 32.24
C LEU A 469 -9.83 -11.99 33.18
N ARG A 470 -8.93 -11.02 33.14
CA ARG A 470 -9.02 -9.79 33.93
C ARG A 470 -10.31 -9.04 33.57
N VAL A 471 -10.55 -8.77 32.30
CA VAL A 471 -11.73 -8.04 31.83
C VAL A 471 -13.02 -8.77 32.19
N LEU A 472 -13.14 -10.05 31.92
CA LEU A 472 -14.33 -10.85 32.24
C LEU A 472 -14.64 -10.94 33.73
N ASN A 473 -13.63 -10.91 34.57
CA ASN A 473 -13.79 -11.03 36.02
C ASN A 473 -13.69 -9.69 36.78
N ASN A 474 -13.66 -8.57 36.06
CA ASN A 474 -13.71 -7.26 36.66
C ASN A 474 -15.13 -7.00 37.19
N PRO A 475 -15.32 -6.67 38.51
CA PRO A 475 -16.63 -6.45 39.11
C PRO A 475 -17.42 -5.31 38.46
N GLU A 476 -16.78 -4.28 37.97
CA GLU A 476 -17.43 -3.15 37.31
C GLU A 476 -18.00 -3.56 35.95
N LEU A 477 -17.26 -4.38 35.19
CA LEU A 477 -17.72 -4.92 33.91
C LEU A 477 -18.79 -5.99 34.08
N ASN A 478 -18.71 -6.80 35.14
CA ASN A 478 -19.71 -7.83 35.43
C ASN A 478 -21.10 -7.27 35.70
N LYS A 479 -21.23 -6.03 36.12
CA LYS A 479 -22.53 -5.34 36.29
C LYS A 479 -23.23 -5.16 34.95
N ILE A 480 -22.49 -4.89 33.88
CA ILE A 480 -23.03 -4.68 32.54
C ILE A 480 -23.55 -5.99 31.96
N PHE A 481 -22.75 -7.04 32.08
CA PHE A 481 -23.08 -8.34 31.48
C PHE A 481 -23.91 -9.24 32.39
N LYS A 482 -24.04 -8.92 33.70
CA LYS A 482 -24.56 -9.84 34.72
C LYS A 482 -23.94 -11.23 34.61
N TYR A 483 -22.68 -11.23 34.24
CA TYR A 483 -21.93 -12.47 33.96
C TYR A 483 -21.47 -13.14 35.25
N TYR A 484 -21.41 -12.38 36.31
CA TYR A 484 -20.86 -12.79 37.58
C TYR A 484 -21.64 -12.18 38.74
N GLU A 485 -22.15 -13.03 39.66
CA GLU A 485 -22.63 -12.57 40.96
C GLU A 485 -21.53 -12.76 41.99
N GLU A 486 -21.29 -11.77 42.83
CA GLU A 486 -20.28 -11.78 43.86
C GLU A 486 -20.46 -13.00 44.79
N GLY A 487 -19.41 -13.82 44.95
CA GLY A 487 -19.47 -15.00 45.80
C GLY A 487 -19.73 -16.33 45.07
N LEU A 488 -20.04 -16.32 43.77
CA LEU A 488 -20.17 -17.53 42.96
C LEU A 488 -18.81 -18.02 42.51
N SER A 489 -18.60 -19.36 42.56
CA SER A 489 -17.45 -19.99 41.92
C SER A 489 -17.53 -19.86 40.39
N GLU A 490 -16.42 -20.00 39.67
CA GLU A 490 -16.41 -19.99 38.20
C GLU A 490 -17.43 -20.92 37.54
N LYS A 491 -17.72 -22.06 38.19
CA LYS A 491 -18.70 -23.07 37.73
C LYS A 491 -20.14 -22.65 37.93
N GLU A 492 -20.39 -21.67 38.76
CA GLU A 492 -21.73 -21.16 39.11
C GLU A 492 -22.05 -19.85 38.36
N ARG A 493 -21.12 -19.34 37.55
CA ARG A 493 -21.33 -18.13 36.73
C ARG A 493 -22.33 -18.43 35.61
N VAL A 494 -23.36 -17.64 35.53
CA VAL A 494 -24.40 -17.79 34.50
C VAL A 494 -24.41 -16.53 33.65
N LEU A 495 -24.22 -16.70 32.34
CA LEU A 495 -24.44 -15.65 31.37
C LEU A 495 -25.90 -15.20 31.44
N ASP A 496 -26.14 -13.88 31.42
CA ASP A 496 -27.48 -13.34 31.21
C ASP A 496 -28.10 -13.98 29.94
N PRO A 497 -29.26 -14.66 30.06
CA PRO A 497 -29.83 -15.39 28.93
C PRO A 497 -30.23 -14.48 27.76
N ASP A 498 -30.64 -13.23 28.04
CA ASP A 498 -31.05 -12.27 27.03
C ASP A 498 -29.82 -11.78 26.27
N ARG A 499 -28.74 -11.43 26.99
CA ARG A 499 -27.49 -11.04 26.37
C ARG A 499 -26.86 -12.17 25.54
N TRP A 500 -26.91 -13.40 26.05
CA TRP A 500 -26.46 -14.54 25.29
C TRP A 500 -27.27 -14.78 24.01
N GLN A 501 -28.56 -14.48 24.05
CA GLN A 501 -29.41 -14.54 22.87
C GLN A 501 -29.07 -13.44 21.85
N GLU A 502 -28.68 -12.27 22.28
CA GLU A 502 -28.17 -11.18 21.44
C GLU A 502 -26.87 -11.62 20.73
N ILE A 503 -25.92 -12.14 21.48
CA ILE A 503 -24.66 -12.70 20.91
C ILE A 503 -24.95 -13.74 19.82
N LYS A 504 -25.83 -14.70 20.09
CA LYS A 504 -26.24 -15.69 19.09
C LYS A 504 -26.85 -15.02 17.85
N THR A 505 -27.60 -13.96 18.05
CA THR A 505 -28.23 -13.22 16.95
C THR A 505 -27.20 -12.46 16.12
N LYS A 506 -26.21 -11.82 16.74
CA LYS A 506 -25.10 -11.15 16.06
C LYS A 506 -24.28 -12.15 15.22
N VAL A 507 -23.92 -13.30 15.78
CA VAL A 507 -23.22 -14.36 15.03
C VAL A 507 -24.04 -14.88 13.85
N ARG A 508 -25.34 -15.05 14.03
CA ARG A 508 -26.23 -15.47 12.94
C ARG A 508 -26.31 -14.40 11.85
N ASN A 509 -26.47 -13.14 12.21
CA ASN A 509 -26.51 -12.02 11.26
C ASN A 509 -25.20 -11.90 10.48
N LEU A 510 -24.05 -12.05 11.13
CA LEU A 510 -22.76 -12.08 10.47
C LEU A 510 -22.67 -13.21 9.45
N ARG A 511 -23.12 -14.40 9.83
CA ARG A 511 -23.17 -15.55 8.91
C ARG A 511 -24.10 -15.30 7.72
N ASP A 512 -25.28 -14.76 7.97
CA ASP A 512 -26.29 -14.54 6.93
C ASP A 512 -25.85 -13.43 5.97
N ASN A 513 -25.18 -12.40 6.47
CA ASN A 513 -24.49 -11.36 5.68
C ASN A 513 -23.38 -11.96 4.82
N PHE A 514 -22.53 -12.80 5.41
CA PHE A 514 -21.48 -13.47 4.66
C PHE A 514 -22.07 -14.32 3.52
N LEU A 515 -23.04 -15.19 3.81
CA LEU A 515 -23.66 -16.07 2.81
C LEU A 515 -24.42 -15.28 1.72
N GLY A 516 -24.99 -14.11 2.07
CA GLY A 516 -25.68 -13.24 1.12
C GLY A 516 -24.74 -12.45 0.21
N ASN A 517 -23.58 -12.07 0.70
CA ASN A 517 -22.70 -11.09 0.04
C ASN A 517 -21.28 -11.62 -0.25
N ALA A 518 -20.98 -12.87 0.09
CA ALA A 518 -19.62 -13.42 0.04
C ALA A 518 -18.94 -13.23 -1.32
N PHE A 519 -19.66 -13.46 -2.41
CA PHE A 519 -19.13 -13.29 -3.76
C PHE A 519 -19.05 -11.82 -4.17
N ALA A 520 -20.09 -11.03 -3.88
CA ALA A 520 -20.21 -9.65 -4.35
C ALA A 520 -19.31 -8.68 -3.56
N THR A 521 -19.19 -8.90 -2.24
CA THR A 521 -18.47 -7.97 -1.34
C THR A 521 -17.02 -8.39 -1.11
N TYR A 522 -16.75 -9.69 -1.03
CA TYR A 522 -15.43 -10.22 -0.66
C TYR A 522 -14.71 -10.97 -1.79
N GLY A 523 -15.35 -11.14 -2.94
CA GLY A 523 -14.79 -11.85 -4.10
C GLY A 523 -14.54 -13.35 -3.89
N PHE A 524 -15.11 -13.96 -2.83
CA PHE A 524 -14.91 -15.38 -2.56
C PHE A 524 -15.66 -16.28 -3.55
N PRO A 525 -15.04 -17.38 -3.98
CA PRO A 525 -15.73 -18.36 -4.79
C PRO A 525 -16.91 -19.00 -4.01
N SER A 526 -17.94 -19.44 -4.72
CA SER A 526 -19.14 -20.06 -4.12
C SER A 526 -18.86 -21.30 -3.27
N THR A 527 -17.66 -21.88 -3.41
CA THR A 527 -17.18 -23.01 -2.61
C THR A 527 -16.57 -22.61 -1.28
N TYR A 528 -16.30 -21.31 -1.07
CA TYR A 528 -15.73 -20.79 0.15
C TYR A 528 -16.84 -20.65 1.21
N GLY A 529 -16.86 -21.59 2.15
CA GLY A 529 -17.92 -21.69 3.13
C GLY A 529 -17.70 -20.84 4.39
N TRP A 530 -18.77 -20.62 5.14
CA TRP A 530 -18.77 -19.91 6.42
C TRP A 530 -17.69 -20.38 7.41
N LYS A 531 -17.43 -21.69 7.48
CA LYS A 531 -16.39 -22.23 8.36
C LYS A 531 -14.98 -21.77 7.97
N ASN A 532 -14.71 -21.66 6.69
CA ASN A 532 -13.44 -21.14 6.22
C ASN A 532 -13.32 -19.65 6.54
N PHE A 533 -14.39 -18.89 6.32
CA PHE A 533 -14.44 -17.47 6.62
C PHE A 533 -14.14 -17.19 8.10
N ILE A 534 -14.82 -17.84 9.04
CA ILE A 534 -14.56 -17.60 10.48
C ILE A 534 -13.17 -18.06 10.91
N ARG A 535 -12.62 -19.10 10.30
CA ARG A 535 -11.25 -19.53 10.55
C ARG A 535 -10.24 -18.51 10.02
N ASP A 536 -10.38 -18.13 8.75
CA ASP A 536 -9.35 -17.36 8.06
C ASP A 536 -9.38 -15.86 8.43
N PHE A 537 -10.55 -15.34 8.86
CA PHE A 537 -10.73 -13.93 9.24
C PHE A 537 -10.83 -13.68 10.75
N TYR A 538 -11.26 -14.68 11.51
CA TYR A 538 -11.44 -14.55 12.95
C TYR A 538 -10.62 -15.56 13.74
N GLY A 539 -9.87 -16.44 13.08
CA GLY A 539 -9.07 -17.49 13.73
C GLY A 539 -9.87 -18.50 14.53
N VAL A 540 -11.19 -18.52 14.36
CA VAL A 540 -12.10 -19.38 15.14
C VAL A 540 -12.46 -20.63 14.35
N HIS A 541 -12.53 -21.77 15.05
CA HIS A 541 -12.70 -23.06 14.39
C HIS A 541 -14.15 -23.51 14.27
N ASP A 542 -15.03 -22.97 15.09
CA ASP A 542 -16.46 -23.30 15.04
C ASP A 542 -17.37 -22.15 15.49
N VAL A 543 -18.69 -22.38 15.37
CA VAL A 543 -19.71 -21.36 15.68
C VAL A 543 -19.79 -21.07 17.21
N ASN A 544 -19.39 -21.99 18.08
CA ASN A 544 -19.39 -21.71 19.50
C ASN A 544 -18.25 -20.80 19.87
N GLU A 545 -17.07 -21.08 19.33
CA GLU A 545 -15.91 -20.18 19.48
C GLU A 545 -16.23 -18.79 18.95
N MET A 546 -16.88 -18.68 17.79
CA MET A 546 -17.32 -17.39 17.25
C MET A 546 -18.27 -16.63 18.20
N LYS A 547 -19.13 -17.31 18.97
CA LYS A 547 -19.98 -16.65 19.95
C LYS A 547 -19.18 -16.04 21.10
N TYR A 548 -18.17 -16.76 21.58
CA TYR A 548 -17.29 -16.25 22.63
C TYR A 548 -16.40 -15.12 22.11
N TYR A 549 -16.00 -15.19 20.85
CA TYR A 549 -15.30 -14.08 20.21
C TYR A 549 -16.14 -12.81 20.19
N VAL A 550 -17.40 -12.91 19.74
CA VAL A 550 -18.33 -11.77 19.75
C VAL A 550 -18.60 -11.30 21.17
N LEU A 551 -18.75 -12.21 22.14
CA LEU A 551 -18.89 -11.85 23.54
C LEU A 551 -17.71 -11.04 24.06
N TYR A 552 -16.49 -11.49 23.79
CA TYR A 552 -15.30 -10.74 24.19
C TYR A 552 -15.25 -9.34 23.57
N SER A 553 -15.50 -9.24 22.26
CA SER A 553 -15.58 -7.96 21.58
C SER A 553 -16.61 -7.02 22.22
N GLU A 554 -17.78 -7.53 22.60
CA GLU A 554 -18.81 -6.76 23.28
C GLU A 554 -18.35 -6.32 24.67
N VAL A 555 -17.67 -7.19 25.42
CA VAL A 555 -17.11 -6.84 26.74
C VAL A 555 -16.07 -5.74 26.61
N VAL A 556 -15.19 -5.84 25.64
CA VAL A 556 -14.19 -4.79 25.38
C VAL A 556 -14.86 -3.49 24.96
N THR A 557 -15.89 -3.55 24.12
CA THR A 557 -16.67 -2.35 23.72
C THR A 557 -17.34 -1.70 24.92
N ASP A 558 -18.02 -2.48 25.76
CA ASP A 558 -18.67 -1.94 26.95
C ASP A 558 -17.65 -1.41 27.97
N PHE A 559 -16.47 -2.00 28.06
CA PHE A 559 -15.38 -1.49 28.87
C PHE A 559 -14.85 -0.16 28.30
N THR A 560 -14.71 -0.06 26.98
CA THR A 560 -14.37 1.16 26.28
C THR A 560 -15.41 2.25 26.58
N ASP A 561 -16.68 1.91 26.46
CA ASP A 561 -17.77 2.83 26.78
C ASP A 561 -17.74 3.29 28.25
N GLN A 562 -17.39 2.44 29.19
CA GLN A 562 -17.24 2.83 30.59
C GLN A 562 -16.03 3.73 30.86
N ILE A 563 -14.90 3.48 30.21
CA ILE A 563 -13.74 4.37 30.32
C ILE A 563 -14.06 5.74 29.70
N SER A 564 -14.77 5.77 28.59
CA SER A 564 -15.16 6.97 27.88
C SER A 564 -16.37 7.67 28.48
N LEU A 565 -17.29 6.93 29.11
CA LEU A 565 -18.41 7.37 29.93
C LEU A 565 -17.93 7.68 31.34
N LEU A 566 -17.03 8.57 31.53
CA LEU A 566 -16.92 9.29 32.78
C LEU A 566 -18.21 10.11 32.93
N GLU A 567 -19.34 9.39 33.27
CA GLU A 567 -20.69 9.96 33.36
C GLU A 567 -20.76 11.10 34.37
N ASP A 568 -19.87 11.08 35.32
CA ASP A 568 -19.57 12.18 36.22
C ASP A 568 -18.09 12.50 36.04
N ALA A 569 -17.73 13.07 34.90
CA ALA A 569 -16.37 13.52 34.68
C ALA A 569 -16.00 14.47 35.82
N ASP A 570 -15.48 13.89 36.89
CA ASP A 570 -14.79 14.63 37.91
C ASP A 570 -13.69 15.40 37.17
N GLU A 571 -13.82 16.73 37.19
CA GLU A 571 -12.83 17.62 36.55
C GLU A 571 -11.42 17.37 37.07
N ASP A 572 -11.30 16.65 38.17
CA ASP A 572 -10.04 16.19 38.76
C ASP A 572 -9.55 14.83 38.21
N SER A 573 -10.31 14.12 37.35
CA SER A 573 -9.87 12.84 36.79
C SER A 573 -8.69 13.05 35.84
N ASP A 574 -7.76 12.12 35.82
CA ASP A 574 -6.57 12.20 34.97
C ASP A 574 -6.96 12.10 33.47
N LEU A 575 -8.02 11.35 33.14
CA LEU A 575 -8.53 11.26 31.79
C LEU A 575 -9.15 12.59 31.32
N TRP A 576 -9.89 13.30 32.19
CA TRP A 576 -10.43 14.61 31.85
C TRP A 576 -9.31 15.63 31.64
N LYS A 577 -8.27 15.60 32.47
CA LYS A 577 -7.10 16.47 32.33
C LYS A 577 -6.38 16.21 30.99
N LEU A 578 -6.15 14.93 30.66
CA LEU A 578 -5.54 14.55 29.40
C LEU A 578 -6.40 14.99 28.18
N TYR A 579 -7.70 14.73 28.23
CA TYR A 579 -8.62 15.15 27.18
C TYR A 579 -8.61 16.67 27.00
N LYS A 580 -8.64 17.43 28.11
CA LYS A 580 -8.58 18.89 28.09
C LYS A 580 -7.27 19.39 27.51
N GLU A 581 -6.14 18.81 27.90
CA GLU A 581 -4.83 19.13 27.34
C GLU A 581 -4.80 18.94 25.82
N LYS A 582 -5.29 17.80 25.33
CA LYS A 582 -5.40 17.54 23.91
C LYS A 582 -6.38 18.46 23.17
N MET A 583 -7.47 18.86 23.79
CA MET A 583 -8.36 19.88 23.24
C MET A 583 -7.69 21.26 23.13
N GLU A 584 -6.89 21.64 24.11
CA GLU A 584 -6.11 22.90 24.09
C GLU A 584 -5.05 22.85 22.97
N GLU A 585 -4.35 21.73 22.82
CA GLU A 585 -3.40 21.50 21.74
C GLU A 585 -4.06 21.60 20.35
N ILE A 586 -5.22 20.96 20.17
CA ILE A 586 -6.01 21.07 18.93
C ILE A 586 -6.41 22.51 18.67
N ALA A 587 -6.84 23.24 19.70
CA ALA A 587 -7.23 24.64 19.59
C ALA A 587 -6.05 25.54 19.19
N ASP A 588 -4.87 25.30 19.74
CA ASP A 588 -3.66 26.04 19.40
C ASP A 588 -3.18 25.79 17.97
N ASN A 589 -3.49 24.61 17.43
CA ASN A 589 -3.17 24.23 16.06
C ASN A 589 -4.27 24.56 15.04
N TYR A 590 -5.35 25.19 15.48
CA TYR A 590 -6.48 25.50 14.62
C TYR A 590 -6.22 26.59 13.60
N PHE A 591 -6.85 26.42 12.45
CA PHE A 591 -7.11 27.48 11.48
C PHE A 591 -8.46 27.20 10.79
N SER A 592 -9.10 28.26 10.29
CA SER A 592 -10.28 28.14 9.42
C SER A 592 -10.15 29.15 8.30
N SER A 593 -9.95 28.66 7.11
CA SER A 593 -9.79 29.50 5.93
C SER A 593 -10.54 28.90 4.75
N ARG A 594 -10.97 29.73 3.83
CA ARG A 594 -11.47 29.33 2.53
C ARG A 594 -10.57 29.96 1.48
N GLY A 595 -10.09 29.20 0.54
CA GLY A 595 -9.17 29.80 -0.41
C GLY A 595 -9.02 29.09 -1.71
N ILE A 596 -8.31 29.78 -2.58
CA ILE A 596 -7.89 29.32 -3.90
C ILE A 596 -6.48 28.77 -3.79
N HIS A 597 -6.28 27.62 -4.35
CA HIS A 597 -5.05 26.89 -4.38
C HIS A 597 -4.45 26.89 -5.79
N LEU A 598 -3.19 27.18 -5.85
CA LEU A 598 -2.35 27.04 -7.02
C LEU A 598 -1.35 25.95 -6.74
N LEU A 599 -1.18 24.98 -7.62
CA LEU A 599 -0.19 23.91 -7.44
C LEU A 599 0.60 23.71 -8.73
N ILE A 600 1.89 23.96 -8.65
CA ILE A 600 2.86 23.60 -9.68
C ILE A 600 3.47 22.27 -9.26
N LEU A 601 3.35 21.26 -10.10
CA LEU A 601 3.84 19.92 -9.79
C LEU A 601 4.47 19.26 -11.03
N VAL A 602 5.23 18.21 -10.80
CA VAL A 602 5.69 17.25 -11.81
C VAL A 602 5.09 15.90 -11.45
N ASN A 603 4.51 15.21 -12.43
CA ASN A 603 4.00 13.88 -12.22
C ASN A 603 4.98 12.81 -12.71
N ASP A 604 4.97 11.67 -12.03
CA ASP A 604 5.58 10.44 -12.51
C ASP A 604 4.79 9.84 -13.69
N GLU A 605 5.24 8.70 -14.18
CA GLU A 605 4.59 7.96 -15.27
C GLU A 605 3.20 7.43 -14.93
N ASN A 606 2.88 7.28 -13.64
CA ASN A 606 1.57 6.86 -13.14
C ASN A 606 0.64 8.05 -12.86
N GLY A 607 1.11 9.27 -13.15
CA GLY A 607 0.36 10.50 -12.90
C GLY A 607 0.39 10.95 -11.44
N GLN A 608 1.28 10.38 -10.61
CA GLN A 608 1.45 10.78 -9.22
C GLN A 608 2.45 11.93 -9.11
N PRO A 609 2.25 12.87 -8.19
CA PRO A 609 3.19 13.95 -7.96
C PRO A 609 4.56 13.42 -7.48
N ILE A 610 5.62 13.93 -8.08
CA ILE A 610 7.00 13.70 -7.67
C ILE A 610 7.40 14.79 -6.67
N HIS A 611 8.02 14.38 -5.56
CA HIS A 611 8.53 15.33 -4.57
C HIS A 611 9.49 16.37 -5.23
N PRO A 612 9.39 17.68 -4.91
CA PRO A 612 10.24 18.71 -5.50
C PRO A 612 11.74 18.47 -5.40
N ASP A 613 12.21 17.77 -4.38
CA ASP A 613 13.62 17.43 -4.22
C ASP A 613 14.14 16.47 -5.30
N LYS A 614 13.22 15.66 -5.86
CA LYS A 614 13.51 14.73 -6.96
C LYS A 614 13.36 15.40 -8.35
N TRP A 615 12.95 16.66 -8.44
CA TRP A 615 12.87 17.39 -9.69
C TRP A 615 14.25 17.72 -10.23
N THR A 616 14.38 17.71 -11.55
CA THR A 616 15.63 18.19 -12.17
C THR A 616 15.88 19.66 -11.85
N PRO A 617 17.13 20.11 -11.82
CA PRO A 617 17.44 21.54 -11.63
C PRO A 617 16.68 22.45 -12.61
N TYR A 618 16.51 22.00 -13.86
CA TYR A 618 15.76 22.73 -14.88
C TYR A 618 14.25 22.83 -14.55
N GLN A 619 13.66 21.76 -14.03
CA GLN A 619 12.26 21.77 -13.59
C GLN A 619 12.05 22.73 -12.41
N ARG A 620 12.96 22.70 -11.43
CA ARG A 620 12.91 23.64 -10.30
C ARG A 620 13.02 25.09 -10.73
N GLU A 621 14.01 25.41 -11.57
CA GLU A 621 14.19 26.76 -12.11
C GLU A 621 12.92 27.25 -12.84
N LEU A 622 12.34 26.43 -13.69
CA LEU A 622 11.12 26.81 -14.41
C LEU A 622 9.88 26.85 -13.51
N ALA A 623 9.81 26.04 -12.47
CA ALA A 623 8.72 26.11 -11.51
C ALA A 623 8.77 27.40 -10.68
N GLU A 624 9.96 27.80 -10.23
CA GLU A 624 10.18 29.08 -9.55
C GLU A 624 9.87 30.26 -10.50
N GLU A 625 10.35 30.21 -11.72
CA GLU A 625 10.03 31.22 -12.73
C GLU A 625 8.53 31.33 -12.98
N LEU A 626 7.83 30.21 -13.15
CA LEU A 626 6.38 30.16 -13.36
C LEU A 626 5.63 30.74 -12.16
N PHE A 627 6.05 30.35 -10.94
CA PHE A 627 5.48 30.88 -9.72
C PHE A 627 5.62 32.40 -9.63
N ASP A 628 6.81 32.92 -9.88
CA ASP A 628 7.07 34.35 -9.87
C ASP A 628 6.29 35.11 -10.96
N GLU A 629 6.18 34.56 -12.16
CA GLU A 629 5.41 35.15 -13.24
C GLU A 629 3.92 35.23 -12.93
N ILE A 630 3.35 34.22 -12.30
CA ILE A 630 1.96 34.22 -11.83
C ILE A 630 1.70 35.39 -10.87
N TRP A 631 2.57 35.59 -9.90
CA TRP A 631 2.41 36.65 -8.91
C TRP A 631 2.75 38.04 -9.46
N LYS A 632 3.68 38.15 -10.42
CA LYS A 632 3.91 39.39 -11.16
C LYS A 632 2.66 39.78 -11.95
N TYR A 633 2.02 38.83 -12.64
CA TYR A 633 0.77 39.05 -13.34
C TYR A 633 -0.34 39.51 -12.39
N TYR A 634 -0.54 38.78 -11.28
CA TYR A 634 -1.52 39.15 -10.25
C TYR A 634 -1.32 40.60 -9.77
N ASN A 635 -0.08 41.02 -9.55
CA ASN A 635 0.23 42.37 -9.06
C ASN A 635 0.10 43.45 -10.16
N ALA A 636 0.33 43.11 -11.41
CA ALA A 636 0.23 44.05 -12.52
C ALA A 636 -1.21 44.42 -12.87
N GLU A 637 -2.15 43.53 -12.57
CA GLU A 637 -3.58 43.77 -12.82
C GLU A 637 -4.10 44.93 -11.94
N PRO A 638 -4.73 45.95 -12.57
CA PRO A 638 -5.29 47.04 -11.80
C PRO A 638 -6.59 46.62 -11.13
N GLY A 639 -6.89 47.18 -9.98
CA GLY A 639 -8.16 46.95 -9.31
C GLY A 639 -8.08 46.42 -7.88
N THR A 640 -9.22 45.98 -7.39
CA THR A 640 -9.35 45.35 -6.06
C THR A 640 -8.75 43.93 -6.04
N ALA A 641 -8.49 43.43 -4.86
CA ALA A 641 -8.01 42.05 -4.68
C ALA A 641 -8.94 41.01 -5.36
N SER A 642 -10.24 41.25 -5.34
CA SER A 642 -11.21 40.37 -6.01
C SER A 642 -11.14 40.46 -7.54
N GLU A 643 -10.89 41.62 -8.11
CA GLU A 643 -10.71 41.81 -9.56
C GLU A 643 -9.40 41.15 -10.02
N LYS A 644 -8.32 41.31 -9.26
CA LYS A 644 -7.05 40.62 -9.51
C LYS A 644 -7.19 39.10 -9.44
N LEU A 645 -7.92 38.58 -8.47
CA LEU A 645 -8.20 37.17 -8.37
C LEU A 645 -9.03 36.65 -9.56
N GLN A 646 -10.00 37.43 -10.02
CA GLN A 646 -10.79 37.06 -11.22
C GLN A 646 -9.90 37.03 -12.45
N ALA A 647 -9.01 38.00 -12.64
CA ALA A 647 -8.06 38.01 -13.74
C ALA A 647 -7.13 36.78 -13.69
N LEU A 648 -6.69 36.39 -12.48
CA LEU A 648 -5.92 35.19 -12.26
C LEU A 648 -6.73 33.92 -12.61
N ALA A 649 -7.99 33.85 -12.21
CA ALA A 649 -8.89 32.74 -12.57
C ALA A 649 -9.09 32.67 -14.10
N ASP A 650 -9.27 33.78 -14.76
CA ASP A 650 -9.42 33.85 -16.23
C ASP A 650 -8.14 33.39 -16.96
N LEU A 651 -6.97 33.73 -16.41
CA LEU A 651 -5.70 33.22 -16.89
C LEU A 651 -5.66 31.68 -16.76
N PHE A 652 -6.06 31.14 -15.62
CA PHE A 652 -6.02 29.71 -15.35
C PHE A 652 -7.11 28.91 -16.05
N LEU A 653 -8.24 29.51 -16.40
CA LEU A 653 -9.23 28.87 -17.27
C LEU A 653 -8.64 28.50 -18.65
N LYS A 654 -7.62 29.22 -19.09
CA LYS A 654 -6.90 28.95 -20.34
C LYS A 654 -5.66 28.06 -20.10
N ALA A 655 -4.93 28.26 -19.01
CA ALA A 655 -3.69 27.56 -18.70
C ALA A 655 -3.84 26.10 -18.21
N PRO A 656 -4.78 25.74 -17.32
CA PRO A 656 -4.81 24.40 -16.72
C PRO A 656 -5.10 23.28 -17.72
N ARG A 657 -6.00 23.51 -18.66
CA ARG A 657 -6.32 22.51 -19.72
C ARG A 657 -5.08 22.15 -20.52
N PHE A 658 -4.22 23.09 -20.64
CA PHE A 658 -3.00 23.02 -21.39
C PHE A 658 -1.85 22.35 -20.59
N LEU A 659 -1.63 22.79 -19.36
CA LEU A 659 -0.56 22.29 -18.52
C LEU A 659 -0.89 20.94 -17.85
N ALA A 660 -2.14 20.68 -17.54
CA ALA A 660 -2.54 19.45 -16.87
C ALA A 660 -2.44 18.19 -17.74
N GLY A 661 -2.28 18.28 -19.06
CA GLY A 661 -2.32 17.11 -19.93
C GLY A 661 -3.64 16.33 -19.90
N ILE A 662 -4.59 16.77 -19.08
CA ILE A 662 -5.92 16.20 -18.92
C ILE A 662 -6.87 17.11 -19.65
N ASP A 663 -7.17 16.74 -20.87
CA ASP A 663 -8.32 17.31 -21.56
C ASP A 663 -9.52 16.46 -21.17
N GLN A 664 -10.28 16.92 -20.19
CA GLN A 664 -11.52 16.25 -19.81
C GLN A 664 -12.57 16.37 -20.92
N ASP A 665 -12.43 17.38 -21.84
CA ASP A 665 -13.29 17.58 -23.00
C ASP A 665 -12.48 18.10 -24.18
N ALA A 666 -11.74 17.24 -24.86
CA ALA A 666 -10.87 17.56 -25.99
C ALA A 666 -11.58 18.27 -27.20
N ASN A 667 -12.88 18.33 -27.15
CA ASN A 667 -13.67 19.00 -28.21
C ASN A 667 -13.97 20.46 -27.91
N GLU A 668 -13.59 20.99 -26.74
CA GLU A 668 -13.90 22.36 -26.33
C GLU A 668 -12.67 23.12 -25.82
N GLN A 669 -11.64 23.20 -26.62
CA GLN A 669 -10.66 24.26 -26.38
C GLN A 669 -11.34 25.59 -26.65
N PRO A 670 -11.20 26.62 -25.76
CA PRO A 670 -11.75 27.96 -26.06
C PRO A 670 -11.26 28.48 -27.39
N GLU A 671 -12.16 29.04 -28.15
CA GLU A 671 -11.82 29.71 -29.43
C GLU A 671 -10.75 30.78 -29.15
N GLY A 672 -9.58 30.70 -29.82
CA GLY A 672 -8.48 31.64 -29.65
C GLY A 672 -7.47 31.25 -28.51
N PHE A 673 -7.42 29.99 -28.09
CA PHE A 673 -6.40 29.49 -27.16
C PHE A 673 -5.01 29.55 -27.82
N GLU A 674 -4.09 30.28 -27.19
CA GLU A 674 -2.72 30.41 -27.68
C GLU A 674 -1.74 29.93 -26.58
N TYR A 675 -0.67 29.22 -26.98
CA TYR A 675 0.41 28.84 -26.09
C TYR A 675 1.22 30.03 -25.56
N ILE A 676 1.07 31.16 -26.18
CA ILE A 676 1.56 32.45 -25.77
C ILE A 676 0.33 33.27 -25.41
N LEU A 677 0.11 33.54 -24.14
CA LEU A 677 -0.88 34.51 -23.70
C LEU A 677 -0.19 35.87 -23.60
N GLU A 678 -0.56 36.81 -24.51
CA GLU A 678 -0.01 38.17 -24.54
C GLU A 678 -1.15 39.15 -24.24
N THR A 679 -0.96 39.93 -23.17
CA THR A 679 -1.75 41.12 -22.89
C THR A 679 -0.93 42.36 -23.25
N ASP A 680 -1.53 43.55 -23.21
CA ASP A 680 -0.83 44.80 -23.53
C ASP A 680 0.42 45.01 -22.64
N ASP A 681 0.43 44.42 -21.42
CA ASP A 681 1.47 44.60 -20.41
C ASP A 681 2.17 43.31 -19.98
N TYR A 682 1.74 42.12 -20.44
CA TYR A 682 2.28 40.84 -20.00
C TYR A 682 2.22 39.72 -21.02
N LYS A 683 3.24 38.89 -21.05
CA LYS A 683 3.33 37.76 -21.98
C LYS A 683 3.70 36.48 -21.24
N PHE A 684 2.81 35.47 -21.26
CA PHE A 684 3.07 34.13 -20.76
C PHE A 684 3.42 33.17 -21.90
N GLU A 685 4.52 32.47 -21.77
CA GLU A 685 4.98 31.44 -22.70
C GLU A 685 4.83 30.06 -22.06
N PHE A 686 3.60 29.56 -21.97
CA PHE A 686 3.29 28.30 -21.31
C PHE A 686 3.99 27.08 -21.93
N ALA A 687 4.33 27.13 -23.21
CA ALA A 687 4.97 26.02 -23.91
C ALA A 687 6.26 25.54 -23.24
N LYS A 688 7.08 26.46 -22.71
CA LYS A 688 8.34 26.11 -22.04
C LYS A 688 8.13 25.34 -20.74
N TYR A 689 7.12 25.70 -19.96
CA TYR A 689 6.81 25.04 -18.70
C TYR A 689 6.24 23.63 -18.92
N LYS A 690 5.38 23.52 -19.93
CA LYS A 690 4.86 22.22 -20.33
C LYS A 690 5.95 21.30 -20.87
N SER A 691 6.88 21.82 -21.68
CA SER A 691 7.98 21.02 -22.19
C SER A 691 8.91 20.50 -21.07
N ALA A 692 8.97 21.19 -19.92
CA ALA A 692 9.66 20.74 -18.74
C ALA A 692 8.85 19.73 -17.90
N GLY A 693 7.64 19.40 -18.28
CA GLY A 693 6.77 18.48 -17.56
C GLY A 693 6.03 19.09 -16.38
N LEU A 694 6.06 20.43 -16.25
CA LEU A 694 5.31 21.09 -15.20
C LEU A 694 3.81 20.99 -15.45
N VAL A 695 3.07 20.69 -14.42
CA VAL A 695 1.61 20.72 -14.37
C VAL A 695 1.20 21.84 -13.44
N LEU A 696 0.21 22.63 -13.85
CA LEU A 696 -0.34 23.70 -13.03
C LEU A 696 -1.80 23.42 -12.74
N LYS A 697 -2.17 23.35 -11.46
CA LYS A 697 -3.55 23.23 -11.00
C LYS A 697 -4.01 24.53 -10.35
N TYR A 698 -5.27 24.85 -10.56
CA TYR A 698 -5.99 25.93 -9.92
C TYR A 698 -7.31 25.38 -9.38
N GLU A 699 -7.47 25.43 -8.07
CA GLU A 699 -8.59 24.76 -7.40
C GLU A 699 -9.18 25.66 -6.31
N ASP A 700 -10.52 25.71 -6.20
CA ASP A 700 -11.19 26.20 -4.99
C ASP A 700 -11.19 25.06 -3.97
N LEU A 701 -10.34 25.16 -2.95
CA LEU A 701 -10.25 24.16 -1.89
C LEU A 701 -11.46 24.13 -0.95
N GLY A 702 -12.35 25.12 -1.09
CA GLY A 702 -13.46 25.30 -0.15
C GLY A 702 -12.96 25.67 1.25
N ALA A 703 -13.69 25.25 2.28
CA ALA A 703 -13.28 25.46 3.67
C ALA A 703 -12.16 24.50 4.06
N GLY A 704 -11.06 25.05 4.57
CA GLY A 704 -9.93 24.36 5.13
C GLY A 704 -9.95 24.37 6.66
N SER A 705 -9.49 23.27 7.25
CA SER A 705 -9.36 23.07 8.69
C SER A 705 -8.22 22.10 8.99
N PRO A 706 -7.69 22.06 10.19
CA PRO A 706 -6.62 21.13 10.58
C PRO A 706 -6.94 19.66 10.25
N GLY A 707 -5.93 18.93 9.84
CA GLY A 707 -6.03 17.51 9.46
C GLY A 707 -6.53 17.26 8.03
N LYS A 708 -6.80 18.32 7.25
CA LYS A 708 -7.29 18.19 5.86
C LYS A 708 -6.16 18.14 4.83
N TYR A 709 -5.03 18.76 5.13
CA TYR A 709 -3.92 18.93 4.20
C TYR A 709 -2.61 18.41 4.82
N VAL A 710 -1.55 18.41 4.04
CA VAL A 710 -0.22 18.08 4.54
C VAL A 710 0.30 19.18 5.46
N LYS A 711 1.15 18.80 6.41
CA LYS A 711 1.62 19.61 7.52
C LYS A 711 2.17 20.99 7.07
N GLU A 712 3.05 21.02 6.10
CA GLU A 712 3.70 22.25 5.62
C GLU A 712 2.67 23.23 5.03
N PHE A 713 1.67 22.71 4.37
CA PHE A 713 0.59 23.55 3.82
C PHE A 713 -0.32 24.08 4.95
N GLU A 714 -0.66 23.24 5.92
CA GLU A 714 -1.45 23.68 7.09
C GLU A 714 -0.73 24.71 7.97
N GLU A 715 0.59 24.59 8.11
CA GLU A 715 1.39 25.58 8.83
C GLU A 715 1.28 26.97 8.18
N ALA A 716 1.40 27.04 6.86
CA ALA A 716 1.24 28.31 6.14
C ALA A 716 -0.19 28.88 6.26
N LEU A 717 -1.22 28.03 6.16
CA LEU A 717 -2.60 28.46 6.35
C LEU A 717 -2.84 28.98 7.77
N ARG A 718 -2.26 28.35 8.76
CA ARG A 718 -2.33 28.75 10.17
C ARG A 718 -1.63 30.09 10.41
N GLU A 719 -0.48 30.31 9.82
CA GLU A 719 0.23 31.60 9.89
C GLU A 719 -0.63 32.72 9.33
N MET A 720 -1.23 32.52 8.16
CA MET A 720 -2.16 33.51 7.58
C MET A 720 -3.36 33.77 8.47
N TRP A 721 -3.97 32.71 9.01
CA TRP A 721 -5.12 32.82 9.89
C TRP A 721 -4.78 33.53 11.20
N LYS A 722 -3.63 33.23 11.80
CA LYS A 722 -3.15 33.94 13.01
C LYS A 722 -2.90 35.42 12.76
N ALA A 723 -2.43 35.78 11.56
CA ALA A 723 -2.20 37.17 11.18
C ALA A 723 -3.51 37.97 11.04
N ASP A 724 -4.57 37.37 10.46
CA ASP A 724 -5.91 38.00 10.34
C ASP A 724 -7.02 36.93 10.37
N PRO A 725 -7.46 36.48 11.55
CA PRO A 725 -8.50 35.45 11.70
C PRO A 725 -9.89 35.90 11.24
N THR A 726 -10.05 37.18 10.97
CA THR A 726 -11.35 37.78 10.57
C THR A 726 -11.36 38.22 9.11
N SER A 727 -10.32 37.94 8.36
CA SER A 727 -10.17 38.39 6.97
C SER A 727 -11.34 37.98 6.10
N GLN A 728 -11.87 38.94 5.35
CA GLN A 728 -12.89 38.73 4.31
C GLN A 728 -12.44 39.28 2.95
N VAL A 729 -11.15 39.54 2.80
CA VAL A 729 -10.55 40.11 1.60
C VAL A 729 -9.59 39.08 1.04
N PRO A 730 -9.66 38.76 -0.27
CA PRO A 730 -8.69 37.87 -0.90
C PRO A 730 -7.25 38.31 -0.62
N THR A 731 -6.50 37.46 0.07
CA THR A 731 -5.12 37.76 0.50
C THR A 731 -4.22 36.62 0.09
N PRO A 732 -3.25 36.84 -0.81
CA PRO A 732 -2.25 35.83 -1.14
C PRO A 732 -1.32 35.52 0.04
N TYR A 733 -0.85 34.28 0.10
CA TYR A 733 0.21 33.89 1.02
C TYR A 733 1.52 34.58 0.63
N THR A 734 2.16 35.18 1.61
CA THR A 734 3.51 35.76 1.49
C THR A 734 4.36 35.26 2.63
N ASP A 735 5.67 35.21 2.41
CA ASP A 735 6.62 34.92 3.47
C ASP A 735 6.47 35.96 4.62
N PRO A 736 6.20 35.51 5.85
CA PRO A 736 5.93 36.44 6.97
C PRO A 736 7.14 37.31 7.36
N GLU A 737 8.36 36.91 7.00
CA GLU A 737 9.58 37.67 7.31
C GLU A 737 9.88 38.71 6.25
N THR A 738 9.73 38.40 4.97
CA THR A 738 10.10 39.28 3.85
C THR A 738 8.93 40.01 3.22
N GLY A 739 7.72 39.46 3.32
CA GLY A 739 6.51 39.91 2.63
C GLY A 739 6.47 39.54 1.14
N ASP A 740 7.44 38.79 0.65
CA ASP A 740 7.50 38.37 -0.74
C ASP A 740 6.61 37.14 -0.97
N TYR A 741 6.14 36.95 -2.20
CA TYR A 741 5.47 35.71 -2.59
C TYR A 741 6.48 34.56 -2.58
N LYS A 742 6.16 33.51 -1.85
CA LYS A 742 7.00 32.33 -1.71
C LYS A 742 6.16 31.07 -1.87
N PRO A 743 6.62 30.08 -2.61
CA PRO A 743 5.91 28.81 -2.68
C PRO A 743 5.95 28.09 -1.33
N ILE A 744 4.82 27.54 -0.93
CA ILE A 744 4.75 26.54 0.13
C ILE A 744 5.16 25.23 -0.53
N ILE A 745 6.26 24.65 -0.09
CA ILE A 745 6.81 23.42 -0.68
C ILE A 745 6.30 22.22 0.12
N THR A 746 5.70 21.27 -0.58
CA THR A 746 5.24 20.01 0.02
C THR A 746 5.68 18.84 -0.87
N LYS A 747 5.43 17.62 -0.44
CA LYS A 747 5.68 16.43 -1.26
C LYS A 747 4.93 16.41 -2.61
N PHE A 748 3.93 17.24 -2.79
CA PHE A 748 3.15 17.33 -4.02
C PHE A 748 3.67 18.37 -5.03
N GLY A 749 4.44 19.36 -4.56
CA GLY A 749 4.90 20.42 -5.44
C GLY A 749 5.04 21.79 -4.76
N TYR A 750 5.00 22.84 -5.57
CA TYR A 750 5.04 24.23 -5.14
C TYR A 750 3.62 24.78 -5.09
N HIS A 751 3.18 25.20 -3.91
CA HIS A 751 1.84 25.70 -3.68
C HIS A 751 1.84 27.22 -3.57
N GLY A 752 0.90 27.85 -4.26
CA GLY A 752 0.44 29.20 -3.97
C GLY A 752 -0.95 29.16 -3.35
N TYR A 753 -1.26 30.07 -2.48
CA TYR A 753 -2.55 30.14 -1.83
C TYR A 753 -3.07 31.56 -1.74
N VAL A 754 -4.37 31.74 -2.00
CA VAL A 754 -5.07 32.99 -1.79
C VAL A 754 -6.20 32.73 -0.80
N ASN A 755 -6.07 33.22 0.43
CA ASN A 755 -7.16 33.16 1.41
C ASN A 755 -8.30 34.10 0.98
N LEU A 756 -9.49 33.56 0.78
CA LEU A 756 -10.68 34.32 0.44
C LEU A 756 -11.41 34.85 1.66
N SER A 757 -11.45 34.05 2.71
CA SER A 757 -12.06 34.41 3.98
C SER A 757 -11.54 33.54 5.11
N SER A 758 -11.47 34.10 6.30
CA SER A 758 -11.14 33.41 7.53
C SER A 758 -12.33 33.43 8.48
N THR A 759 -12.40 32.48 9.39
CA THR A 759 -13.42 32.46 10.46
C THR A 759 -12.72 32.49 11.80
N ASP A 760 -13.01 33.52 12.58
CA ASP A 760 -12.55 33.62 13.95
C ASP A 760 -13.40 32.72 14.86
N ILE A 761 -12.79 31.69 15.43
CA ILE A 761 -13.41 30.77 16.37
C ILE A 761 -12.89 30.92 17.79
N SER A 762 -12.07 31.93 18.06
CA SER A 762 -11.49 32.15 19.40
C SER A 762 -12.55 32.23 20.49
N LYS A 763 -13.78 32.61 20.15
CA LYS A 763 -14.93 32.63 21.03
C LYS A 763 -15.61 31.27 21.25
N TRP A 764 -15.19 30.23 20.54
CA TRP A 764 -15.87 28.93 20.52
C TRP A 764 -15.10 27.82 21.24
N TYR A 765 -13.86 28.05 21.63
CA TYR A 765 -13.12 27.10 22.44
C TYR A 765 -12.63 27.74 23.74
N TYR A 766 -12.47 26.94 24.75
CA TYR A 766 -12.07 27.36 26.08
C TYR A 766 -10.56 27.54 26.14
N SER A 767 -10.11 28.64 26.68
CA SER A 767 -8.74 28.78 27.13
C SER A 767 -8.76 28.85 28.67
N SER A 768 -7.94 28.02 29.30
CA SER A 768 -7.67 28.14 30.74
C SER A 768 -6.93 29.43 31.11
N ASP A 769 -6.48 30.18 30.10
CA ASP A 769 -5.82 31.47 30.27
C ASP A 769 -6.87 32.57 30.50
N GLU A 770 -7.12 32.87 31.77
CA GLU A 770 -8.02 33.93 32.21
C GLU A 770 -7.65 35.32 31.68
N SER A 771 -6.46 35.48 31.08
CA SER A 771 -6.03 36.72 30.45
C SER A 771 -6.60 36.93 29.04
N LYS A 772 -7.16 35.90 28.42
CA LYS A 772 -7.84 36.01 27.14
C LYS A 772 -9.26 36.53 27.30
N SER A 773 -9.62 37.52 26.52
CA SER A 773 -10.83 38.31 26.65
C SER A 773 -12.13 37.55 26.31
N ASN A 774 -12.07 36.33 25.84
CA ASN A 774 -13.22 35.47 25.57
C ASN A 774 -12.84 34.00 25.84
N PRO A 775 -13.10 33.48 27.04
CA PRO A 775 -12.98 32.04 27.25
C PRO A 775 -14.05 31.34 26.39
N GLY A 776 -13.62 30.54 25.42
CA GLY A 776 -14.51 29.68 24.64
C GLY A 776 -15.16 28.61 25.53
N ILE A 777 -16.12 27.89 25.00
CA ILE A 777 -16.77 26.77 25.68
C ILE A 777 -16.16 25.48 25.15
N ILE A 778 -15.48 24.73 25.99
CA ILE A 778 -15.10 23.35 25.69
C ILE A 778 -16.35 22.49 25.86
N PRO A 779 -16.80 21.74 24.83
CA PRO A 779 -17.85 20.78 25.01
C PRO A 779 -17.40 19.65 25.95
N THR A 780 -18.27 19.24 26.85
CA THR A 780 -18.06 18.10 27.72
C THR A 780 -18.09 16.81 26.90
N LEU A 781 -17.48 15.73 27.42
CA LEU A 781 -17.59 14.40 26.80
C LEU A 781 -19.04 13.99 26.58
N GLN A 782 -19.94 14.34 27.53
CA GLN A 782 -21.37 14.06 27.39
C GLN A 782 -22.01 14.82 26.22
N MET A 783 -21.63 16.07 25.98
CA MET A 783 -22.13 16.83 24.82
C MET A 783 -21.68 16.20 23.51
N ILE A 784 -20.43 15.72 23.42
CA ILE A 784 -19.90 15.05 22.24
C ILE A 784 -20.64 13.73 22.01
N LYS A 785 -20.84 12.94 23.05
CA LYS A 785 -21.61 11.70 22.99
C LYS A 785 -23.04 11.96 22.51
N THR A 786 -23.72 12.92 23.09
CA THR A 786 -25.07 13.31 22.69
C THR A 786 -25.11 13.73 21.21
N TYR A 787 -24.09 14.43 20.74
CA TYR A 787 -23.97 14.77 19.32
C TYR A 787 -23.80 13.53 18.44
N LEU A 788 -23.02 12.55 18.87
CA LEU A 788 -22.83 11.30 18.12
C LEU A 788 -24.09 10.45 18.05
N GLU A 789 -24.91 10.48 19.08
CA GLU A 789 -26.22 9.81 19.14
C GLU A 789 -27.31 10.57 18.38
N ASP A 790 -27.31 11.87 18.46
CA ASP A 790 -28.30 12.77 17.82
C ASP A 790 -27.68 14.10 17.39
N SER A 791 -27.26 14.19 16.15
CA SER A 791 -26.63 15.38 15.59
C SER A 791 -27.54 16.62 15.49
N GLU A 792 -28.83 16.47 15.72
CA GLU A 792 -29.82 17.57 15.72
C GLU A 792 -30.15 18.12 17.12
N SER A 793 -29.67 17.47 18.19
CA SER A 793 -29.94 17.90 19.53
C SER A 793 -29.29 19.26 19.89
N SER A 794 -29.82 19.94 20.90
CA SER A 794 -29.27 21.21 21.36
C SER A 794 -28.13 20.96 22.35
N TYR A 795 -26.90 21.38 22.01
CA TYR A 795 -25.70 21.20 22.83
C TYR A 795 -25.42 22.34 23.79
N LEU A 796 -26.35 23.31 23.90
CA LEU A 796 -26.19 24.42 24.82
C LEU A 796 -26.51 23.97 26.24
N LEU A 797 -25.61 24.23 27.18
CA LEU A 797 -25.89 24.15 28.60
C LEU A 797 -27.13 24.99 28.91
N ASP A 798 -27.94 24.53 29.83
CA ASP A 798 -29.18 25.23 30.22
C ASP A 798 -28.95 26.73 30.55
N GLU A 799 -27.81 27.06 31.11
CA GLU A 799 -27.34 28.41 31.39
C GLU A 799 -27.10 29.28 30.13
N ASN A 800 -26.87 28.67 29.00
CA ASN A 800 -26.60 29.34 27.73
C ASN A 800 -27.77 29.32 26.75
N LYS A 801 -28.87 28.62 27.09
CA LYS A 801 -30.09 28.55 26.26
C LYS A 801 -30.75 29.89 26.02
N GLU A 802 -30.54 30.87 26.91
CA GLU A 802 -31.03 32.24 26.74
C GLU A 802 -30.16 33.07 25.75
N LYS A 803 -28.97 32.59 25.39
CA LYS A 803 -28.07 33.23 24.42
C LYS A 803 -28.28 32.64 23.04
N THR A 804 -29.50 32.32 22.67
CA THR A 804 -29.86 31.68 21.39
C THR A 804 -29.51 32.53 20.18
N ASP A 805 -28.25 32.63 19.88
CA ASP A 805 -27.77 33.03 18.58
C ASP A 805 -27.65 31.74 17.73
N GLU A 806 -28.36 31.66 16.62
CA GLU A 806 -28.28 30.55 15.67
C GLU A 806 -26.83 30.32 15.24
N GLU A 807 -26.05 31.41 15.12
CA GLU A 807 -24.63 31.36 14.79
C GLU A 807 -23.81 30.63 15.87
N PHE A 808 -24.12 30.86 17.17
CA PHE A 808 -23.42 30.19 18.27
C PHE A 808 -23.65 28.67 18.24
N THR A 809 -24.89 28.24 18.03
CA THR A 809 -25.21 26.81 17.95
C THR A 809 -24.54 26.15 16.74
N ALA A 810 -24.55 26.82 15.60
CA ALA A 810 -23.88 26.32 14.39
C ALA A 810 -22.36 26.20 14.56
N ALA A 811 -21.72 27.19 15.17
CA ALA A 811 -20.29 27.18 15.42
C ALA A 811 -19.91 26.11 16.46
N MET A 812 -20.70 25.88 17.50
CA MET A 812 -20.48 24.82 18.47
C MET A 812 -20.60 23.45 17.82
N LYS A 813 -21.59 23.23 16.97
CA LYS A 813 -21.67 21.98 16.16
C LYS A 813 -20.45 21.78 15.28
N THR A 814 -19.98 22.83 14.62
CA THR A 814 -18.78 22.78 13.80
C THR A 814 -17.55 22.44 14.65
N ALA A 815 -17.37 23.08 15.79
CA ALA A 815 -16.27 22.79 16.71
C ALA A 815 -16.31 21.34 17.20
N ILE A 816 -17.47 20.84 17.62
CA ILE A 816 -17.63 19.44 18.05
C ILE A 816 -17.27 18.49 16.92
N THR A 817 -17.81 18.71 15.71
CA THR A 817 -17.57 17.82 14.57
C THR A 817 -16.11 17.81 14.13
N THR A 818 -15.49 18.98 14.06
CA THR A 818 -14.16 19.16 13.47
C THR A 818 -13.06 18.77 14.45
N PHE A 819 -13.21 19.12 15.74
CA PHE A 819 -12.12 18.98 16.70
C PHE A 819 -12.33 17.86 17.70
N TYR A 820 -13.48 17.86 18.34
CA TYR A 820 -13.67 17.03 19.53
C TYR A 820 -14.20 15.64 19.24
N THR A 821 -14.95 15.48 18.16
CA THR A 821 -15.42 14.15 17.75
C THR A 821 -14.30 13.21 17.34
N PRO A 822 -13.30 13.63 16.54
CA PRO A 822 -12.17 12.78 16.24
C PRO A 822 -11.40 12.35 17.49
N LEU A 823 -11.12 13.28 18.39
CA LEU A 823 -10.47 13.01 19.67
C LEU A 823 -11.27 12.01 20.53
N TYR A 824 -12.56 12.23 20.65
CA TYR A 824 -13.45 11.30 21.36
C TYR A 824 -13.48 9.91 20.73
N LYS A 825 -13.53 9.84 19.41
CA LYS A 825 -13.51 8.56 18.69
C LYS A 825 -12.23 7.78 18.95
N GLU A 826 -11.11 8.43 19.05
CA GLU A 826 -9.86 7.78 19.36
C GLU A 826 -9.82 7.29 20.82
N LEU A 827 -10.32 8.07 21.79
CA LEU A 827 -10.50 7.62 23.17
C LEU A 827 -11.39 6.38 23.29
N THR A 828 -12.37 6.27 22.40
CA THR A 828 -13.30 5.12 22.34
C THR A 828 -12.83 4.03 21.39
N ASP A 829 -11.64 4.15 20.80
CA ASP A 829 -11.04 3.10 19.98
C ASP A 829 -10.58 1.94 20.87
N SER A 830 -10.84 0.73 20.40
CA SER A 830 -10.42 -0.50 21.09
C SER A 830 -8.91 -0.57 21.32
N LYS A 831 -8.10 0.07 20.48
CA LYS A 831 -6.64 0.15 20.63
C LYS A 831 -6.27 0.97 21.86
N TYR A 832 -6.87 2.14 22.04
CA TYR A 832 -6.63 2.96 23.22
C TYR A 832 -6.94 2.20 24.50
N VAL A 833 -8.09 1.52 24.55
CA VAL A 833 -8.48 0.69 25.70
C VAL A 833 -7.50 -0.44 25.93
N THR A 834 -7.07 -1.12 24.88
CA THR A 834 -6.09 -2.19 24.97
C THR A 834 -4.76 -1.68 25.51
N ILE A 835 -4.30 -0.52 25.09
CA ILE A 835 -3.12 0.15 25.66
C ILE A 835 -3.27 0.36 27.17
N GLN A 836 -4.41 0.85 27.62
CA GLN A 836 -4.65 1.06 29.06
C GLN A 836 -4.62 -0.26 29.82
N LEU A 837 -5.25 -1.31 29.30
CA LEU A 837 -5.23 -2.64 29.90
C LEU A 837 -3.81 -3.21 30.00
N TYR A 838 -2.97 -2.97 29.01
CA TYR A 838 -1.57 -3.42 29.02
C TYR A 838 -0.71 -2.59 30.00
N LYS A 839 -0.91 -1.26 30.06
CA LYS A 839 -0.24 -0.40 31.06
C LYS A 839 -0.63 -0.79 32.46
N ASP A 840 -1.90 -1.06 32.73
CA ASP A 840 -2.38 -1.54 34.01
C ASP A 840 -1.70 -2.87 34.39
N LEU A 841 -1.60 -3.80 33.42
CA LEU A 841 -0.94 -5.10 33.64
C LEU A 841 0.52 -4.93 34.06
N GLN A 842 1.26 -4.01 33.44
CA GLN A 842 2.66 -3.72 33.79
C GLN A 842 2.83 -3.27 35.26
N GLY A 843 1.78 -2.65 35.83
CA GLY A 843 1.76 -2.20 37.24
C GLY A 843 1.35 -3.24 38.25
N LEU A 844 0.95 -4.45 37.85
CA LEU A 844 0.46 -5.50 38.73
C LEU A 844 1.56 -6.48 39.15
N ASP A 845 1.33 -7.15 40.29
CA ASP A 845 2.17 -8.30 40.69
C ASP A 845 1.77 -9.51 39.85
N TYR A 846 2.69 -10.04 39.04
CA TYR A 846 2.47 -11.23 38.23
C TYR A 846 3.64 -12.21 38.31
N THR A 847 3.41 -13.46 37.92
CA THR A 847 4.40 -14.51 37.77
C THR A 847 4.24 -15.11 36.37
N PHE A 848 5.31 -15.15 35.62
CA PHE A 848 5.36 -15.72 34.28
C PHE A 848 6.37 -16.88 34.25
N ASN A 849 5.90 -18.09 33.94
CA ASN A 849 6.69 -19.34 34.04
C ASN A 849 6.77 -20.05 32.66
N SER A 850 6.88 -19.32 31.55
CA SER A 850 7.22 -19.96 30.28
C SER A 850 8.58 -20.66 30.37
N GLN A 851 8.76 -21.74 29.61
CA GLN A 851 10.06 -22.41 29.48
C GLN A 851 10.98 -21.64 28.52
N ASN A 852 10.40 -20.89 27.61
CA ASN A 852 11.09 -20.20 26.52
C ASN A 852 11.38 -18.72 26.80
N TYR A 853 10.70 -18.12 27.79
CA TYR A 853 10.79 -16.68 28.07
C TYR A 853 10.90 -16.37 29.55
N THR A 854 11.62 -15.30 29.83
CA THR A 854 11.71 -14.68 31.15
C THR A 854 10.57 -13.64 31.33
N GLU A 855 10.34 -13.25 32.60
CA GLU A 855 9.42 -12.16 32.93
C GLU A 855 9.86 -10.83 32.30
N ALA A 856 11.16 -10.58 32.15
CA ALA A 856 11.69 -9.37 31.54
C ALA A 856 11.34 -9.32 30.01
N GLU A 857 11.53 -10.43 29.31
CA GLU A 857 11.17 -10.52 27.88
C GLU A 857 9.66 -10.39 27.67
N PHE A 858 8.85 -10.91 28.58
CA PHE A 858 7.42 -10.70 28.55
C PHE A 858 7.04 -9.22 28.75
N LEU A 859 7.70 -8.53 29.68
CA LEU A 859 7.48 -7.10 29.91
C LEU A 859 7.88 -6.25 28.70
N ASP A 860 9.04 -6.57 28.11
CA ASP A 860 9.49 -5.91 26.87
C ASP A 860 8.52 -6.14 25.72
N PHE A 861 7.99 -7.35 25.59
CA PHE A 861 6.94 -7.67 24.61
C PHE A 861 5.67 -6.84 24.82
N VAL A 862 5.20 -6.73 26.08
CA VAL A 862 4.02 -5.90 26.41
C VAL A 862 4.30 -4.44 26.07
N THR A 863 5.50 -3.94 26.37
CA THR A 863 5.91 -2.56 26.05
C THR A 863 5.93 -2.31 24.52
N GLY A 864 6.49 -3.25 23.77
CA GLY A 864 6.48 -3.18 22.31
C GLY A 864 5.06 -3.19 21.72
N ARG A 865 4.15 -3.98 22.27
CA ARG A 865 2.73 -3.99 21.86
C ARG A 865 2.02 -2.68 22.18
N ILE A 866 2.33 -2.07 23.32
CA ILE A 866 1.81 -0.73 23.66
C ILE A 866 2.30 0.28 22.62
N LYS A 867 3.61 0.28 22.30
CA LYS A 867 4.20 1.19 21.31
C LYS A 867 3.53 1.02 19.93
N SER A 868 3.43 -0.20 19.42
CA SER A 868 2.79 -0.49 18.12
C SER A 868 1.34 0.01 18.06
N TYR A 869 0.56 -0.18 19.12
CA TYR A 869 -0.81 0.37 19.13
C TYR A 869 -0.85 1.90 19.26
N GLN A 870 0.13 2.52 19.92
CA GLN A 870 0.23 3.98 20.03
C GLN A 870 0.57 4.64 18.70
N GLU A 871 1.35 4.00 17.84
CA GLU A 871 1.66 4.48 16.49
C GLU A 871 0.43 4.62 15.61
N ASP A 872 -0.59 3.80 15.85
CA ASP A 872 -1.88 3.86 15.16
C ASP A 872 -2.80 4.99 15.64
N LEU A 873 -2.45 5.68 16.73
CA LEU A 873 -3.23 6.77 17.30
C LEU A 873 -2.72 8.13 16.78
N THR A 874 -3.62 9.07 16.58
CA THR A 874 -3.28 10.42 16.10
C THR A 874 -3.10 11.40 17.25
N TYR A 875 -4.06 11.42 18.16
CA TYR A 875 -4.11 12.41 19.25
C TYR A 875 -3.49 11.91 20.55
N PHE A 876 -3.51 10.60 20.77
CA PHE A 876 -2.94 9.95 21.97
C PHE A 876 -1.65 9.19 21.66
N LYS A 877 -1.03 9.51 20.56
CA LYS A 877 0.32 9.08 20.24
C LYS A 877 1.27 9.65 21.29
N VAL A 878 2.12 8.83 21.87
CA VAL A 878 3.17 9.31 22.77
C VAL A 878 4.32 9.78 21.90
N GLU A 879 4.65 11.07 22.00
CA GLU A 879 5.88 11.58 21.39
C GLU A 879 7.07 10.90 22.09
N GLU A 880 8.00 10.36 21.33
CA GLU A 880 9.26 9.83 21.89
C GLU A 880 10.05 11.01 22.46
N GLU A 881 10.39 10.96 23.77
CA GLU A 881 11.31 11.91 24.40
C GLU A 881 12.74 11.73 23.90
#